data_825010ce63a881649ef230cd8dfd4b75
#
_entry.id   825010ce63a881649ef230cd8dfd4b75
#
_cell.length_a   1.000
_cell.length_b   1.000
_cell.length_c   1.000
_cell.angle_alpha   90.00
_cell.angle_beta   90.00
_cell.angle_gamma   90.00
#
_symmetry.space_group_name_H-M   'P 1'
#
loop_
_entity.id
_entity.type
_entity.pdbx_description
1 polymer ?
#
loop_
_entity_poly.entity_id
_entity_poly.type
_entity_poly.pdbx_seq_one_letter_code
_entity_poly.pdbx_strand_id
1 'polypeptide(L)'
;MQELKTGSRIDSFIVEQELYEGAMARIFKCRDLLTDEVVALKVPFGDIINNPILYYHYQNEERIGRLLDHPHIVRFFYRDRSSQYIIQEYLPGQDLRTLVGQGKQMDFVTARQYVLQICDALAYMHSQGVIHLDLKPENCILLHTNLKIIDFGLAIKRGLPDLLGQDFTAPHGTPFYIAPEQLAGIRTMPASDIYALGVMFFEMLTGELPFPRSKKLSTTRLRLKCQPTPPRYFVPDLDPHIQEIVLKMIAMRPEERYRDIAQLINDLRHPFQVPLTELSKRTRRPLFLLAHLRPPVTFAQPQDEQNNDVTHSRQILAAIIDDDKAHLVVEEARRLVLLDGGEVTLLTVLEDVDDSHFVKYGQQVAGERLRVRLESFVQRLRRYSIDPTVRLIRGRAAEVIIELAKQLGAEKIILGPSRSKGLWHGSVFKQVIKKFPDRTISADPARPGVDWSIYEQRISALTREQVIDLDIFLVDAWFDHLSWLAGLALALLPGLEEEKKVDPDEFCLVGQWITRLEHGQPCWRGVANRVRPVHEQLHDAAREMVRLGKQHEYAAMKHLYQARALTLSCRLQRCFADTSKMVREWSGAYEVRPVPVLLLSVCPLLNQGQPVGGPLLQLHTIRTFLETHQHNAADNRES
;
A
#
# COMPACT_ATOMS: atom_id res chain seq x y z
N MET A 1 -12.42 -23.59 3.02
CA MET A 1 -11.13 -24.26 3.39
C MET A 1 -11.46 -25.39 4.34
N GLN A 2 -10.82 -26.56 4.19
CA GLN A 2 -10.91 -27.63 5.20
C GLN A 2 -10.45 -27.08 6.55
N GLU A 3 -11.12 -27.48 7.63
CA GLU A 3 -10.75 -27.12 8.98
C GLU A 3 -9.38 -27.74 9.32
N LEU A 4 -8.34 -26.92 9.45
CA LEU A 4 -6.99 -27.37 9.79
C LEU A 4 -6.96 -27.86 11.24
N LYS A 5 -6.46 -29.08 11.44
CA LYS A 5 -6.27 -29.72 12.77
C LYS A 5 -4.84 -30.23 12.89
N THR A 6 -4.41 -30.54 14.10
CA THR A 6 -3.13 -31.21 14.32
C THR A 6 -2.99 -32.43 13.41
N GLY A 7 -1.89 -32.55 12.71
CA GLY A 7 -1.61 -33.55 11.69
C GLY A 7 -2.08 -33.18 10.28
N SER A 8 -2.88 -32.12 10.10
CA SER A 8 -3.25 -31.65 8.76
C SER A 8 -2.03 -31.14 8.00
N ARG A 9 -1.99 -31.39 6.70
CA ARG A 9 -0.95 -30.87 5.80
C ARG A 9 -1.49 -29.74 4.96
N ILE A 10 -0.71 -28.68 4.84
CA ILE A 10 -0.93 -27.57 3.91
C ILE A 10 0.40 -27.29 3.19
N ASP A 11 0.45 -27.49 1.88
CA ASP A 11 1.66 -27.43 1.07
C ASP A 11 2.80 -28.28 1.69
N SER A 12 3.95 -27.68 1.99
CA SER A 12 5.07 -28.35 2.66
C SER A 12 4.97 -28.39 4.19
N PHE A 13 3.89 -27.86 4.78
CA PHE A 13 3.79 -27.72 6.22
C PHE A 13 2.89 -28.77 6.86
N ILE A 14 3.31 -29.34 7.99
CA ILE A 14 2.46 -30.16 8.87
C ILE A 14 2.09 -29.35 10.11
N VAL A 15 0.79 -29.26 10.41
CA VAL A 15 0.26 -28.62 11.60
C VAL A 15 0.61 -29.45 12.83
N GLU A 16 1.42 -28.90 13.74
CA GLU A 16 1.75 -29.52 15.03
C GLU A 16 0.75 -29.14 16.13
N GLN A 17 0.32 -27.86 16.13
CA GLN A 17 -0.57 -27.32 17.16
C GLN A 17 -1.26 -26.04 16.68
N GLU A 18 -2.52 -25.85 17.08
CA GLU A 18 -3.17 -24.53 17.03
C GLU A 18 -2.68 -23.69 18.22
N LEU A 19 -2.12 -22.50 17.93
CA LEU A 19 -1.56 -21.60 18.94
C LEU A 19 -2.58 -20.58 19.43
N TYR A 20 -3.36 -20.01 18.50
CA TYR A 20 -4.26 -18.91 18.80
C TYR A 20 -5.35 -18.76 17.73
N GLU A 21 -6.57 -18.46 18.18
CA GLU A 21 -7.67 -18.05 17.32
C GLU A 21 -7.97 -16.56 17.56
N GLY A 22 -7.65 -15.73 16.56
CA GLY A 22 -7.87 -14.28 16.59
C GLY A 22 -9.18 -13.88 15.92
N ALA A 23 -9.40 -12.56 15.76
CA ALA A 23 -10.58 -12.03 15.09
C ALA A 23 -10.55 -12.21 13.56
N MET A 24 -9.38 -12.37 12.96
CA MET A 24 -9.20 -12.38 11.50
C MET A 24 -8.59 -13.68 10.97
N ALA A 25 -7.88 -14.42 11.82
CA ALA A 25 -7.11 -15.59 11.42
C ALA A 25 -6.87 -16.53 12.61
N ARG A 26 -6.59 -17.80 12.30
CA ARG A 26 -6.00 -18.75 13.23
C ARG A 26 -4.49 -18.81 13.01
N ILE A 27 -3.75 -19.01 14.09
CA ILE A 27 -2.29 -19.17 14.06
C ILE A 27 -1.96 -20.59 14.47
N PHE A 28 -1.18 -21.28 13.63
CA PHE A 28 -0.76 -22.65 13.83
C PHE A 28 0.76 -22.74 13.95
N LYS A 29 1.25 -23.54 14.89
CA LYS A 29 2.62 -24.01 14.88
C LYS A 29 2.73 -25.15 13.86
N CYS A 30 3.63 -25.00 12.90
CA CYS A 30 3.82 -25.96 11.83
C CYS A 30 5.29 -26.32 11.65
N ARG A 31 5.53 -27.53 11.15
CA ARG A 31 6.85 -27.96 10.69
C ARG A 31 6.91 -27.93 9.17
N ASP A 32 7.90 -27.25 8.62
CA ASP A 32 8.17 -27.25 7.19
C ASP A 32 8.94 -28.53 6.82
N LEU A 33 8.33 -29.40 6.01
CA LEU A 33 8.92 -30.68 5.59
C LEU A 33 10.13 -30.53 4.66
N LEU A 34 10.34 -29.33 4.08
CA LEU A 34 11.47 -29.07 3.18
C LEU A 34 12.73 -28.65 3.93
N THR A 35 12.57 -27.91 5.05
CA THR A 35 13.69 -27.34 5.80
C THR A 35 13.81 -27.90 7.21
N ASP A 36 12.82 -28.68 7.67
CA ASP A 36 12.64 -29.16 9.05
C ASP A 36 12.51 -28.03 10.09
N GLU A 37 12.30 -26.80 9.63
CA GLU A 37 12.12 -25.63 10.51
C GLU A 37 10.70 -25.58 11.09
N VAL A 38 10.61 -25.08 12.32
CA VAL A 38 9.31 -24.79 12.95
C VAL A 38 8.94 -23.34 12.66
N VAL A 39 7.75 -23.15 12.09
CA VAL A 39 7.20 -21.83 11.69
C VAL A 39 5.81 -21.61 12.29
N ALA A 40 5.36 -20.37 12.31
CA ALA A 40 3.98 -20.02 12.57
C ALA A 40 3.26 -19.73 11.24
N LEU A 41 2.14 -20.44 11.01
CA LEU A 41 1.24 -20.14 9.88
C LEU A 41 0.03 -19.36 10.39
N LYS A 42 -0.17 -18.17 9.88
CA LYS A 42 -1.38 -17.35 10.12
C LYS A 42 -2.34 -17.56 8.95
N VAL A 43 -3.46 -18.22 9.22
CA VAL A 43 -4.45 -18.65 8.21
C VAL A 43 -5.73 -17.83 8.38
N PRO A 44 -6.13 -17.00 7.40
CA PRO A 44 -7.29 -16.13 7.53
C PRO A 44 -8.59 -16.93 7.49
N PHE A 45 -9.64 -16.42 8.14
CA PHE A 45 -10.99 -16.97 7.98
C PHE A 45 -11.55 -16.70 6.57
N GLY A 46 -12.51 -17.52 6.14
CA GLY A 46 -13.09 -17.37 4.81
C GLY A 46 -13.84 -16.05 4.60
N ASP A 47 -14.49 -15.53 5.64
CA ASP A 47 -15.13 -14.21 5.64
C ASP A 47 -14.13 -13.05 5.53
N ILE A 48 -12.92 -13.21 6.06
CA ILE A 48 -11.82 -12.25 5.89
C ILE A 48 -11.37 -12.20 4.43
N ILE A 49 -11.19 -13.35 3.78
CA ILE A 49 -10.80 -13.43 2.37
C ILE A 49 -11.86 -12.77 1.47
N ASN A 50 -13.12 -12.94 1.82
CA ASN A 50 -14.25 -12.40 1.07
C ASN A 50 -14.55 -10.91 1.37
N ASN A 51 -13.91 -10.33 2.40
CA ASN A 51 -14.03 -8.92 2.74
C ASN A 51 -12.76 -8.17 2.31
N PRO A 52 -12.80 -7.34 1.27
CA PRO A 52 -11.61 -6.66 0.72
C PRO A 52 -10.83 -5.83 1.73
N ILE A 53 -11.53 -5.20 2.69
CA ILE A 53 -10.91 -4.36 3.73
C ILE A 53 -10.12 -5.23 4.70
N LEU A 54 -10.77 -6.25 5.26
CA LEU A 54 -10.15 -7.15 6.22
C LEU A 54 -9.03 -7.95 5.56
N TYR A 55 -9.22 -8.32 4.29
CA TYR A 55 -8.20 -8.99 3.50
C TYR A 55 -7.00 -8.07 3.21
N TYR A 56 -7.25 -6.79 2.95
CA TYR A 56 -6.18 -5.81 2.82
C TYR A 56 -5.34 -5.67 4.10
N HIS A 57 -6.00 -5.59 5.27
CA HIS A 57 -5.29 -5.60 6.57
C HIS A 57 -4.39 -6.83 6.71
N TYR A 58 -4.95 -7.98 6.38
CA TYR A 58 -4.26 -9.25 6.42
C TYR A 58 -3.04 -9.26 5.49
N GLN A 59 -3.21 -8.81 4.24
CA GLN A 59 -2.11 -8.72 3.27
C GLN A 59 -1.07 -7.66 3.63
N ASN A 60 -1.51 -6.54 4.23
CA ASN A 60 -0.63 -5.45 4.64
C ASN A 60 0.38 -5.91 5.70
N GLU A 61 -0.01 -6.80 6.59
CA GLU A 61 0.88 -7.40 7.59
C GLU A 61 2.06 -8.12 6.93
N GLU A 62 1.80 -9.00 5.98
CA GLU A 62 2.86 -9.70 5.26
C GLU A 62 3.69 -8.72 4.42
N ARG A 63 3.04 -7.81 3.71
CA ARG A 63 3.70 -6.84 2.83
C ARG A 63 4.69 -5.95 3.56
N ILE A 64 4.31 -5.43 4.74
CA ILE A 64 5.18 -4.58 5.55
C ILE A 64 6.20 -5.43 6.30
N GLY A 65 5.77 -6.53 6.94
CA GLY A 65 6.64 -7.38 7.72
C GLY A 65 7.82 -7.95 6.92
N ARG A 66 7.62 -8.25 5.63
CA ARG A 66 8.69 -8.72 4.73
C ARG A 66 9.73 -7.66 4.36
N LEU A 67 9.45 -6.39 4.59
CA LEU A 67 10.41 -5.29 4.38
C LEU A 67 11.32 -5.06 5.58
N LEU A 68 11.02 -5.73 6.70
CA LEU A 68 11.68 -5.51 7.98
C LEU A 68 12.54 -6.74 8.36
N ASP A 69 13.80 -6.49 8.69
CA ASP A 69 14.73 -7.52 9.23
C ASP A 69 15.47 -6.92 10.43
N HIS A 70 15.04 -7.31 11.63
CA HIS A 70 15.56 -6.75 12.88
C HIS A 70 15.39 -7.75 14.02
N PRO A 71 16.35 -7.87 14.99
CA PRO A 71 16.28 -8.85 16.08
C PRO A 71 15.03 -8.73 16.95
N HIS A 72 14.48 -7.54 17.12
CA HIS A 72 13.26 -7.27 17.89
C HIS A 72 11.99 -7.17 17.04
N ILE A 73 11.99 -7.69 15.81
CA ILE A 73 10.84 -7.80 14.92
C ILE A 73 10.69 -9.26 14.50
N VAL A 74 9.45 -9.74 14.41
CA VAL A 74 9.16 -11.09 13.89
C VAL A 74 9.58 -11.19 12.43
N ARG A 75 10.26 -12.28 12.07
CA ARG A 75 10.67 -12.53 10.68
C ARG A 75 9.53 -13.15 9.89
N PHE A 76 9.37 -12.68 8.65
CA PHE A 76 8.44 -13.23 7.68
C PHE A 76 9.20 -14.07 6.66
N PHE A 77 8.63 -15.22 6.31
CA PHE A 77 9.20 -16.10 5.29
C PHE A 77 8.32 -16.09 4.04
N TYR A 78 8.95 -16.27 2.91
CA TYR A 78 8.26 -16.49 1.65
C TYR A 78 8.47 -17.92 1.19
N ARG A 79 7.36 -18.58 0.85
CA ARG A 79 7.33 -19.87 0.16
C ARG A 79 6.23 -19.83 -0.89
N ASP A 80 6.37 -20.61 -1.95
CA ASP A 80 5.26 -20.87 -2.86
C ASP A 80 4.15 -21.60 -2.07
N ARG A 81 2.92 -21.18 -2.24
CA ARG A 81 1.79 -21.65 -1.44
C ARG A 81 0.51 -21.77 -2.29
N SER A 82 -0.27 -22.80 -2.01
CA SER A 82 -1.53 -23.10 -2.72
C SER A 82 -2.71 -22.28 -2.21
N SER A 83 -2.60 -21.66 -1.03
CA SER A 83 -3.67 -20.91 -0.39
C SER A 83 -3.16 -19.67 0.34
N GLN A 84 -4.10 -18.84 0.79
CA GLN A 84 -3.80 -17.56 1.44
C GLN A 84 -3.45 -17.81 2.92
N TYR A 85 -2.18 -17.84 3.27
CA TYR A 85 -1.69 -17.85 4.65
C TYR A 85 -0.35 -17.10 4.72
N ILE A 86 -0.01 -16.58 5.90
CA ILE A 86 1.26 -15.88 6.15
C ILE A 86 2.19 -16.82 6.90
N ILE A 87 3.46 -16.85 6.52
CA ILE A 87 4.50 -17.65 7.17
C ILE A 87 5.38 -16.71 7.98
N GLN A 88 5.44 -16.97 9.28
CA GLN A 88 6.23 -16.18 10.23
C GLN A 88 7.15 -17.08 11.05
N GLU A 89 8.18 -16.47 11.62
CA GLU A 89 9.01 -17.08 12.65
C GLU A 89 8.13 -17.57 13.80
N TYR A 90 8.31 -18.84 14.21
CA TYR A 90 7.67 -19.34 15.42
C TYR A 90 8.37 -18.79 16.65
N LEU A 91 7.62 -18.13 17.51
CA LEU A 91 8.14 -17.54 18.75
C LEU A 91 7.64 -18.34 19.95
N PRO A 92 8.50 -19.20 20.57
CA PRO A 92 8.11 -20.01 21.73
C PRO A 92 8.11 -19.17 23.02
N GLY A 93 7.30 -18.13 23.06
CA GLY A 93 7.19 -17.18 24.16
C GLY A 93 5.75 -16.87 24.50
N GLN A 94 5.57 -15.92 25.42
CA GLN A 94 4.27 -15.38 25.79
C GLN A 94 4.20 -13.90 25.44
N ASP A 95 2.98 -13.40 25.19
CA ASP A 95 2.81 -11.98 24.97
C ASP A 95 3.02 -11.16 26.25
N LEU A 96 3.42 -9.90 26.07
CA LEU A 96 3.71 -9.00 27.18
C LEU A 96 2.46 -8.70 28.04
N ARG A 97 1.24 -8.87 27.50
CA ARG A 97 -0.03 -8.69 28.23
C ARG A 97 -0.12 -9.62 29.44
N THR A 98 0.48 -10.80 29.37
CA THR A 98 0.48 -11.75 30.50
C THR A 98 1.18 -11.19 31.76
N LEU A 99 2.11 -10.24 31.56
CA LEU A 99 2.90 -9.61 32.63
C LEU A 99 2.43 -8.21 32.99
N VAL A 100 1.55 -7.59 32.20
CA VAL A 100 1.21 -6.17 32.30
C VAL A 100 -0.29 -5.97 32.52
N GLY A 101 -0.64 -4.97 33.33
CA GLY A 101 -2.02 -4.56 33.56
C GLY A 101 -2.75 -5.33 34.68
N GLN A 102 -4.00 -4.96 34.96
CA GLN A 102 -4.84 -5.54 36.01
C GLN A 102 -4.17 -5.49 37.41
N GLY A 103 -3.48 -4.38 37.71
CA GLY A 103 -2.77 -4.19 38.98
C GLY A 103 -1.38 -4.86 39.04
N LYS A 104 -0.96 -5.58 37.99
CA LYS A 104 0.41 -6.13 37.91
C LYS A 104 1.39 -4.99 37.60
N GLN A 105 2.28 -4.73 38.52
CA GLN A 105 3.34 -3.73 38.38
C GLN A 105 4.66 -4.43 38.06
N MET A 106 5.48 -3.78 37.26
CA MET A 106 6.84 -4.20 36.93
C MET A 106 7.83 -3.19 37.52
N ASP A 107 8.96 -3.69 38.00
CA ASP A 107 10.02 -2.78 38.44
C ASP A 107 10.56 -1.94 37.25
N PHE A 108 11.09 -0.77 37.56
CA PHE A 108 11.56 0.16 36.55
C PHE A 108 12.68 -0.40 35.68
N VAL A 109 13.59 -1.18 36.25
CA VAL A 109 14.76 -1.71 35.51
C VAL A 109 14.30 -2.68 34.42
N THR A 110 13.41 -3.60 34.78
CA THR A 110 12.81 -4.58 33.87
C THR A 110 11.94 -3.88 32.81
N ALA A 111 11.04 -2.97 33.24
CA ALA A 111 10.18 -2.22 32.32
C ALA A 111 11.01 -1.40 31.32
N ARG A 112 12.05 -0.69 31.77
CA ARG A 112 12.98 0.05 30.92
C ARG A 112 13.70 -0.83 29.91
N GLN A 113 14.12 -2.04 30.32
CA GLN A 113 14.80 -2.98 29.42
C GLN A 113 13.90 -3.35 28.23
N TYR A 114 12.62 -3.68 28.48
CA TYR A 114 11.66 -3.99 27.39
C TYR A 114 11.35 -2.77 26.54
N VAL A 115 11.16 -1.61 27.16
CA VAL A 115 10.92 -0.36 26.43
C VAL A 115 12.09 -0.01 25.51
N LEU A 116 13.34 -0.18 25.94
CA LEU A 116 14.53 0.02 25.11
C LEU A 116 14.59 -0.92 23.91
N GLN A 117 14.21 -2.19 24.06
CA GLN A 117 14.15 -3.14 22.95
C GLN A 117 13.07 -2.74 21.92
N ILE A 118 11.92 -2.29 22.41
CA ILE A 118 10.85 -1.77 21.54
C ILE A 118 11.33 -0.49 20.83
N CYS A 119 12.02 0.41 21.55
CA CYS A 119 12.61 1.61 20.93
C CYS A 119 13.60 1.26 19.81
N ASP A 120 14.44 0.24 20.00
CA ASP A 120 15.39 -0.20 18.99
C ASP A 120 14.66 -0.66 17.71
N ALA A 121 13.62 -1.48 17.86
CA ALA A 121 12.77 -1.88 16.74
C ALA A 121 12.07 -0.68 16.07
N LEU A 122 11.49 0.24 16.85
CA LEU A 122 10.81 1.43 16.32
C LEU A 122 11.77 2.38 15.61
N ALA A 123 12.99 2.57 16.13
CA ALA A 123 14.01 3.38 15.46
C ALA A 123 14.34 2.83 14.07
N TYR A 124 14.51 1.50 13.98
CA TYR A 124 14.70 0.82 12.70
C TYR A 124 13.49 0.98 11.78
N MET A 125 12.27 0.70 12.27
CA MET A 125 11.04 0.85 11.47
C MET A 125 10.87 2.28 10.94
N HIS A 126 11.04 3.30 11.79
CA HIS A 126 10.92 4.70 11.41
C HIS A 126 11.99 5.10 10.37
N SER A 127 13.22 4.58 10.48
CA SER A 127 14.26 4.79 9.47
C SER A 127 13.89 4.19 8.10
N GLN A 128 13.13 3.08 8.11
CA GLN A 128 12.57 2.48 6.89
C GLN A 128 11.28 3.17 6.42
N GLY A 129 10.84 4.25 7.08
CA GLY A 129 9.59 4.96 6.78
C GLY A 129 8.33 4.15 7.16
N VAL A 130 8.43 3.21 8.09
CA VAL A 130 7.31 2.40 8.59
C VAL A 130 6.87 2.90 9.95
N ILE A 131 5.56 3.11 10.15
CA ILE A 131 4.93 3.46 11.42
C ILE A 131 3.98 2.31 11.80
N HIS A 132 4.05 1.82 13.03
CA HIS A 132 3.32 0.61 13.48
C HIS A 132 1.82 0.85 13.68
N LEU A 133 1.44 1.91 14.39
CA LEU A 133 0.08 2.40 14.67
C LEU A 133 -0.84 1.51 15.53
N ASP A 134 -0.46 0.28 15.86
CA ASP A 134 -1.18 -0.59 16.79
C ASP A 134 -0.24 -1.26 17.80
N LEU A 135 0.73 -0.49 18.32
CA LEU A 135 1.63 -0.99 19.35
C LEU A 135 0.85 -1.20 20.66
N LYS A 136 0.95 -2.41 21.20
CA LYS A 136 0.27 -2.85 22.42
C LYS A 136 0.98 -4.07 23.02
N PRO A 137 0.77 -4.40 24.30
CA PRO A 137 1.41 -5.55 24.93
C PRO A 137 1.14 -6.88 24.23
N GLU A 138 -0.05 -7.07 23.66
CA GLU A 138 -0.44 -8.27 22.92
C GLU A 138 0.38 -8.46 21.63
N ASN A 139 0.93 -7.38 21.07
CA ASN A 139 1.76 -7.40 19.87
C ASN A 139 3.27 -7.48 20.18
N CYS A 140 3.65 -7.82 21.42
CA CYS A 140 5.03 -7.97 21.88
C CYS A 140 5.22 -9.35 22.49
N ILE A 141 5.97 -10.25 21.85
CA ILE A 141 6.26 -11.59 22.36
C ILE A 141 7.59 -11.62 23.10
N LEU A 142 7.58 -12.13 24.30
CA LEU A 142 8.75 -12.31 25.15
C LEU A 142 9.36 -13.70 24.97
N LEU A 143 10.64 -13.73 24.62
CA LEU A 143 11.48 -14.92 24.51
C LEU A 143 12.56 -14.83 25.59
N HIS A 144 12.27 -15.28 26.81
CA HIS A 144 13.10 -15.07 27.98
C HIS A 144 13.29 -13.56 28.28
N THR A 145 14.45 -13.00 27.96
CA THR A 145 14.77 -11.57 28.15
C THR A 145 14.66 -10.76 26.85
N ASN A 146 14.44 -11.43 25.72
CA ASN A 146 14.36 -10.82 24.41
C ASN A 146 12.91 -10.61 23.99
N LEU A 147 12.60 -9.47 23.36
CA LEU A 147 11.26 -9.10 22.94
C LEU A 147 11.22 -8.98 21.42
N LYS A 148 10.14 -9.47 20.80
CA LYS A 148 9.86 -9.25 19.37
C LYS A 148 8.49 -8.64 19.16
N ILE A 149 8.43 -7.61 18.32
CA ILE A 149 7.18 -7.00 17.84
C ILE A 149 6.59 -7.88 16.74
N ILE A 150 5.28 -8.09 16.81
CA ILE A 150 4.48 -8.84 15.84
C ILE A 150 3.32 -7.96 15.35
N ASP A 151 2.65 -8.40 14.27
CA ASP A 151 1.40 -7.80 13.74
C ASP A 151 1.56 -6.39 13.15
N PHE A 152 1.67 -6.33 11.81
CA PHE A 152 1.79 -5.09 11.03
C PHE A 152 0.53 -4.77 10.22
N GLY A 153 -0.62 -5.35 10.59
CA GLY A 153 -1.87 -5.20 9.84
C GLY A 153 -2.35 -3.74 9.74
N LEU A 154 -2.08 -2.92 10.76
CA LEU A 154 -2.40 -1.49 10.78
C LEU A 154 -1.23 -0.57 10.40
N ALA A 155 -0.04 -1.13 10.22
CA ALA A 155 1.16 -0.35 9.93
C ALA A 155 1.05 0.37 8.58
N ILE A 156 1.69 1.52 8.48
CA ILE A 156 1.83 2.25 7.22
C ILE A 156 3.30 2.38 6.85
N LYS A 157 3.56 2.48 5.55
CA LYS A 157 4.89 2.76 5.02
C LYS A 157 4.86 4.01 4.16
N ARG A 158 5.79 4.93 4.40
CA ARG A 158 5.95 6.14 3.57
C ARG A 158 6.11 5.76 2.10
N GLY A 159 5.37 6.44 1.21
CA GLY A 159 5.35 6.13 -0.21
C GLY A 159 4.43 4.96 -0.60
N LEU A 160 3.72 4.33 0.34
CA LEU A 160 2.64 3.39 0.06
C LEU A 160 1.30 4.02 0.49
N PRO A 161 0.21 3.82 -0.29
CA PRO A 161 -1.09 4.37 0.07
C PRO A 161 -1.57 3.78 1.40
N ASP A 162 -2.04 4.65 2.30
CA ASP A 162 -2.79 4.25 3.49
C ASP A 162 -4.27 4.09 3.13
N LEU A 163 -4.63 2.92 2.61
CA LEU A 163 -6.02 2.61 2.25
C LEU A 163 -6.93 2.50 3.48
N LEU A 164 -6.36 2.42 4.68
CA LEU A 164 -7.09 2.30 5.94
C LEU A 164 -7.45 3.66 6.55
N GLY A 165 -6.62 4.67 6.33
CA GLY A 165 -6.83 6.01 6.88
C GLY A 165 -8.02 6.75 6.28
N GLN A 166 -8.53 6.28 5.15
CA GLN A 166 -9.50 7.02 4.35
C GLN A 166 -10.95 6.57 4.52
N ASP A 167 -11.21 5.39 5.11
CA ASP A 167 -12.53 4.76 5.03
C ASP A 167 -13.29 4.65 6.33
N PHE A 168 -12.75 5.10 7.44
CA PHE A 168 -13.32 4.76 8.71
C PHE A 168 -13.76 5.99 9.51
N THR A 169 -15.06 6.05 9.73
CA THR A 169 -15.69 6.91 10.73
C THR A 169 -15.28 6.55 12.16
N ALA A 170 -14.63 5.39 12.36
CA ALA A 170 -14.10 4.93 13.63
C ALA A 170 -12.56 4.84 13.59
N PRO A 171 -11.86 5.33 14.62
CA PRO A 171 -10.40 5.24 14.71
C PRO A 171 -9.93 3.79 14.75
N HIS A 172 -8.92 3.45 13.94
CA HIS A 172 -8.28 2.14 13.95
C HIS A 172 -7.15 2.09 14.96
N GLY A 173 -7.06 0.97 15.66
CA GLY A 173 -6.11 0.68 16.70
C GLY A 173 -6.81 0.24 17.99
N THR A 174 -6.01 -0.25 18.91
CA THR A 174 -6.52 -0.71 20.21
C THR A 174 -6.92 0.49 21.07
N PRO A 175 -8.19 0.64 21.50
CA PRO A 175 -8.72 1.85 22.14
C PRO A 175 -7.91 2.36 23.33
N PHE A 176 -7.13 1.51 23.98
CA PHE A 176 -6.36 1.89 25.17
C PHE A 176 -5.02 2.56 24.85
N TYR A 177 -4.42 2.28 23.69
CA TYR A 177 -3.08 2.74 23.29
C TYR A 177 -3.09 3.73 22.13
N ILE A 178 -4.23 3.92 21.48
CA ILE A 178 -4.37 4.80 20.32
C ILE A 178 -4.01 6.25 20.67
N ALA A 179 -3.19 6.88 19.85
CA ALA A 179 -2.74 8.26 20.04
C ALA A 179 -3.85 9.28 19.72
N PRO A 180 -3.82 10.48 20.34
CA PRO A 180 -4.80 11.54 20.08
C PRO A 180 -4.94 11.91 18.60
N GLU A 181 -3.83 12.07 17.88
CA GLU A 181 -3.82 12.38 16.45
C GLU A 181 -4.43 11.26 15.58
N GLN A 182 -4.27 9.98 15.95
CA GLN A 182 -4.95 8.87 15.27
C GLN A 182 -6.48 8.96 15.46
N LEU A 183 -6.96 9.43 16.63
CA LEU A 183 -8.39 9.68 16.86
C LEU A 183 -8.91 10.84 16.01
N ALA A 184 -8.03 11.73 15.57
CA ALA A 184 -8.33 12.81 14.64
C ALA A 184 -8.13 12.40 13.16
N GLY A 185 -7.81 11.12 12.88
CA GLY A 185 -7.62 10.59 11.53
C GLY A 185 -6.20 10.77 10.96
N ILE A 186 -5.25 11.26 11.75
CA ILE A 186 -3.85 11.45 11.31
C ILE A 186 -3.05 10.21 11.67
N ARG A 187 -2.56 9.50 10.65
CA ARG A 187 -1.84 8.23 10.79
C ARG A 187 -0.37 8.29 10.36
N THR A 188 0.10 9.43 9.88
CA THR A 188 1.42 9.60 9.25
C THR A 188 2.52 10.05 10.21
N MET A 189 2.24 10.11 11.51
CA MET A 189 3.17 10.62 12.53
C MET A 189 3.88 9.49 13.30
N PRO A 190 5.22 9.34 13.22
CA PRO A 190 5.98 8.41 14.07
C PRO A 190 5.78 8.63 15.56
N ALA A 191 5.44 9.84 15.96
CA ALA A 191 5.11 10.21 17.34
C ALA A 191 3.91 9.42 17.92
N SER A 192 3.05 8.82 17.06
CA SER A 192 1.95 7.95 17.50
C SER A 192 2.46 6.65 18.13
N ASP A 193 3.55 6.08 17.61
CA ASP A 193 4.18 4.89 18.20
C ASP A 193 4.84 5.24 19.55
N ILE A 194 5.43 6.44 19.68
CA ILE A 194 5.99 6.92 20.95
C ILE A 194 4.88 7.05 22.00
N TYR A 195 3.70 7.56 21.62
CA TYR A 195 2.55 7.65 22.52
C TYR A 195 2.09 6.27 22.97
N ALA A 196 1.88 5.34 22.05
CA ALA A 196 1.46 3.97 22.36
C ALA A 196 2.46 3.27 23.30
N LEU A 197 3.76 3.39 23.00
CA LEU A 197 4.84 2.88 23.87
C LEU A 197 4.83 3.55 25.25
N GLY A 198 4.54 4.86 25.31
CA GLY A 198 4.40 5.60 26.57
C GLY A 198 3.24 5.10 27.43
N VAL A 199 2.10 4.74 26.81
CA VAL A 199 0.97 4.13 27.51
C VAL A 199 1.33 2.72 28.01
N MET A 200 2.07 1.94 27.22
CA MET A 200 2.56 0.63 27.64
C MET A 200 3.54 0.76 28.83
N PHE A 201 4.47 1.71 28.76
CA PHE A 201 5.43 1.95 29.83
C PHE A 201 4.73 2.42 31.11
N PHE A 202 3.75 3.31 30.98
CA PHE A 202 2.87 3.70 32.11
C PHE A 202 2.23 2.47 32.74
N GLU A 203 1.60 1.59 31.93
CA GLU A 203 0.90 0.40 32.42
C GLU A 203 1.86 -0.62 33.05
N MET A 204 3.09 -0.79 32.51
CA MET A 204 4.12 -1.61 33.14
C MET A 204 4.48 -1.15 34.54
N LEU A 205 4.66 0.16 34.74
CA LEU A 205 5.09 0.74 36.01
C LEU A 205 3.96 0.81 37.04
N THR A 206 2.72 1.00 36.62
CA THR A 206 1.60 1.28 37.53
C THR A 206 0.59 0.13 37.64
N GLY A 207 0.57 -0.80 36.71
CA GLY A 207 -0.48 -1.81 36.54
C GLY A 207 -1.81 -1.25 36.02
N GLU A 208 -1.89 0.06 35.75
CA GLU A 208 -3.09 0.78 35.39
C GLU A 208 -2.93 1.59 34.09
N LEU A 209 -4.02 2.05 33.52
CA LEU A 209 -4.01 2.91 32.33
C LEU A 209 -4.08 4.40 32.70
N PRO A 210 -3.46 5.30 31.90
CA PRO A 210 -3.50 6.75 32.18
C PRO A 210 -4.89 7.37 32.00
N PHE A 211 -5.79 6.69 31.29
CA PHE A 211 -7.19 7.07 31.10
C PHE A 211 -8.13 5.93 31.54
N PRO A 212 -9.42 6.22 31.83
CA PRO A 212 -10.38 5.20 32.28
C PRO A 212 -10.45 4.01 31.31
N ARG A 213 -10.42 2.80 31.83
CA ARG A 213 -10.50 1.54 31.06
C ARG A 213 -11.91 1.36 30.49
N SER A 214 -12.12 1.77 29.24
CA SER A 214 -13.39 1.61 28.53
C SER A 214 -13.14 1.56 27.02
N LYS A 215 -13.84 0.64 26.34
CA LYS A 215 -13.81 0.55 24.86
C LYS A 215 -14.77 1.56 24.18
N LYS A 216 -15.54 2.34 24.95
CA LYS A 216 -16.47 3.35 24.39
C LYS A 216 -15.67 4.47 23.73
N LEU A 217 -16.04 4.84 22.51
CA LEU A 217 -15.39 5.92 21.74
C LEU A 217 -15.39 7.25 22.49
N SER A 218 -16.46 7.55 23.25
CA SER A 218 -16.53 8.75 24.10
C SER A 218 -15.42 8.81 25.15
N THR A 219 -15.11 7.66 25.78
CA THR A 219 -14.01 7.56 26.75
C THR A 219 -12.65 7.63 26.07
N THR A 220 -12.50 6.98 24.92
CA THR A 220 -11.27 7.05 24.12
C THR A 220 -10.95 8.48 23.70
N ARG A 221 -11.96 9.26 23.34
CA ARG A 221 -11.83 10.69 22.98
C ARG A 221 -11.47 11.63 24.14
N LEU A 222 -11.42 11.15 25.41
CA LEU A 222 -10.91 11.95 26.52
C LEU A 222 -9.45 12.40 26.30
N ARG A 223 -8.66 11.62 25.55
CA ARG A 223 -7.28 11.98 25.17
C ARG A 223 -7.17 13.27 24.37
N LEU A 224 -8.24 13.65 23.67
CA LEU A 224 -8.33 14.92 22.93
C LEU A 224 -8.68 16.12 23.81
N LYS A 225 -9.05 15.90 25.08
CA LYS A 225 -9.65 16.92 25.94
C LYS A 225 -9.01 17.03 27.31
N CYS A 226 -8.32 16.00 27.78
CA CYS A 226 -7.78 15.91 29.13
C CYS A 226 -6.34 15.44 29.12
N GLN A 227 -5.60 15.89 30.11
CA GLN A 227 -4.30 15.34 30.47
C GLN A 227 -4.47 13.92 31.04
N PRO A 228 -3.46 13.05 30.90
CA PRO A 228 -3.46 11.72 31.51
C PRO A 228 -3.37 11.81 33.05
N THR A 229 -3.83 10.75 33.73
CA THR A 229 -3.52 10.54 35.15
C THR A 229 -2.00 10.37 35.27
N PRO A 230 -1.32 11.05 36.19
CA PRO A 230 0.13 10.88 36.34
C PRO A 230 0.49 9.54 37.00
N PRO A 231 1.63 8.90 36.66
CA PRO A 231 2.06 7.64 37.27
C PRO A 231 2.12 7.68 38.80
N ARG A 232 2.62 8.77 39.37
CA ARG A 232 2.74 8.97 40.84
C ARG A 232 1.40 9.08 41.58
N TYR A 233 0.29 9.16 40.86
CA TYR A 233 -1.03 8.97 41.47
C TYR A 233 -1.24 7.51 41.93
N PHE A 234 -0.72 6.54 41.17
CA PHE A 234 -0.85 5.12 41.46
C PHE A 234 0.36 4.58 42.26
N VAL A 235 1.56 5.11 41.96
CA VAL A 235 2.84 4.73 42.57
C VAL A 235 3.50 6.01 43.13
N PRO A 236 3.13 6.45 44.35
CA PRO A 236 3.60 7.71 44.93
C PRO A 236 5.14 7.83 45.02
N ASP A 237 5.81 6.72 45.26
CA ASP A 237 7.26 6.64 45.44
C ASP A 237 8.03 6.53 44.09
N LEU A 238 7.34 6.56 42.96
CA LEU A 238 8.00 6.55 41.65
C LEU A 238 8.87 7.80 41.51
N ASP A 239 10.12 7.59 41.04
CA ASP A 239 11.06 8.70 40.82
C ASP A 239 10.47 9.77 39.88
N PRO A 240 10.56 11.08 40.25
CA PRO A 240 10.05 12.17 39.44
C PRO A 240 10.58 12.22 38.01
N HIS A 241 11.85 11.81 37.76
CA HIS A 241 12.43 11.76 36.43
C HIS A 241 11.77 10.69 35.55
N ILE A 242 11.39 9.56 36.15
CA ILE A 242 10.68 8.49 35.43
C ILE A 242 9.29 8.99 35.02
N GLN A 243 8.57 9.65 35.94
CA GLN A 243 7.29 10.28 35.63
C GLN A 243 7.42 11.32 34.52
N GLU A 244 8.48 12.13 34.54
CA GLU A 244 8.76 13.15 33.51
C GLU A 244 8.84 12.50 32.13
N ILE A 245 9.64 11.42 31.98
CA ILE A 245 9.78 10.67 30.73
C ILE A 245 8.44 10.12 30.25
N VAL A 246 7.71 9.42 31.14
CA VAL A 246 6.44 8.78 30.77
C VAL A 246 5.40 9.82 30.34
N LEU A 247 5.23 10.91 31.09
CA LEU A 247 4.25 11.95 30.76
C LEU A 247 4.62 12.71 29.49
N LYS A 248 5.91 12.89 29.20
CA LYS A 248 6.38 13.44 27.93
C LYS A 248 6.05 12.50 26.74
N MET A 249 6.23 11.19 26.89
CA MET A 249 5.86 10.23 25.83
C MET A 249 4.37 10.28 25.51
N ILE A 250 3.49 10.42 26.54
CA ILE A 250 2.02 10.44 26.38
C ILE A 250 1.42 11.85 26.37
N ALA A 251 2.22 12.87 26.07
CA ALA A 251 1.72 14.21 25.89
C ALA A 251 0.63 14.26 24.81
N MET A 252 -0.38 15.13 25.01
CA MET A 252 -1.54 15.20 24.11
C MET A 252 -1.13 15.61 22.70
N ARG A 253 -0.24 16.60 22.58
CA ARG A 253 0.25 17.09 21.29
C ARG A 253 1.52 16.35 20.88
N PRO A 254 1.63 15.87 19.62
CA PRO A 254 2.83 15.17 19.12
C PRO A 254 4.11 15.99 19.29
N GLU A 255 4.05 17.32 19.09
CA GLU A 255 5.19 18.24 19.20
C GLU A 255 5.68 18.43 20.64
N GLU A 256 4.89 18.08 21.65
CA GLU A 256 5.27 18.09 23.07
C GLU A 256 5.96 16.77 23.50
N ARG A 257 5.96 15.76 22.63
CA ARG A 257 6.61 14.46 22.86
C ARG A 257 8.09 14.49 22.51
N TYR A 258 8.71 13.34 22.48
CA TYR A 258 10.04 13.16 21.90
C TYR A 258 9.99 13.36 20.38
N ARG A 259 10.95 14.14 19.84
CA ARG A 259 11.03 14.40 18.40
C ARG A 259 11.27 13.12 17.60
N ASP A 260 12.10 12.24 18.16
CA ASP A 260 12.45 10.95 17.58
C ASP A 260 12.76 9.92 18.68
N ILE A 261 12.88 8.66 18.27
CA ILE A 261 13.19 7.55 19.19
C ILE A 261 14.59 7.66 19.78
N ALA A 262 15.55 8.26 19.07
CA ALA A 262 16.91 8.39 19.57
C ALA A 262 16.98 9.28 20.81
N GLN A 263 16.23 10.39 20.82
CA GLN A 263 16.10 11.25 22.01
C GLN A 263 15.47 10.48 23.19
N LEU A 264 14.43 9.68 22.94
CA LEU A 264 13.80 8.84 23.96
C LEU A 264 14.78 7.79 24.51
N ILE A 265 15.54 7.11 23.66
CA ILE A 265 16.56 6.12 24.07
C ILE A 265 17.61 6.80 24.96
N ASN A 266 18.06 8.01 24.61
CA ASN A 266 19.03 8.73 25.44
C ASN A 266 18.48 8.99 26.85
N ASP A 267 17.26 9.51 26.96
CA ASP A 267 16.62 9.82 28.25
C ASP A 267 16.34 8.54 29.06
N LEU A 268 15.96 7.45 28.42
CA LEU A 268 15.78 6.15 29.09
C LEU A 268 17.10 5.56 29.61
N ARG A 269 18.21 5.80 28.91
CA ARG A 269 19.55 5.35 29.36
C ARG A 269 20.09 6.19 30.51
N HIS A 270 19.73 7.48 30.53
CA HIS A 270 20.20 8.47 31.49
C HIS A 270 19.04 9.19 32.21
N PRO A 271 18.10 8.44 32.85
CA PRO A 271 16.84 9.00 33.31
C PRO A 271 17.03 10.15 34.32
N PHE A 272 18.02 10.04 35.21
CA PHE A 272 18.31 11.05 36.25
C PHE A 272 18.97 12.34 35.70
N GLN A 273 19.30 12.40 34.42
CA GLN A 273 19.79 13.61 33.75
C GLN A 273 18.67 14.39 33.05
N VAL A 274 17.45 13.83 32.98
CA VAL A 274 16.30 14.50 32.36
C VAL A 274 15.89 15.69 33.20
N PRO A 275 15.76 16.89 32.61
CA PRO A 275 15.30 18.07 33.35
C PRO A 275 13.87 17.88 33.85
N LEU A 276 13.65 18.17 35.13
CA LEU A 276 12.32 18.12 35.73
C LEU A 276 11.52 19.37 35.39
N THR A 277 10.31 19.17 34.88
CA THR A 277 9.34 20.23 34.56
C THR A 277 8.12 20.16 35.48
N GLU A 278 7.05 20.87 35.14
CA GLU A 278 5.77 20.75 35.85
C GLU A 278 5.15 19.35 35.71
N LEU A 279 5.60 18.53 34.76
CA LEU A 279 5.12 17.14 34.61
C LEU A 279 5.51 16.28 35.82
N SER A 280 6.72 16.43 36.34
CA SER A 280 7.22 15.66 37.50
C SER A 280 6.45 15.96 38.79
N LYS A 281 5.84 17.16 38.92
CA LYS A 281 5.10 17.61 40.11
C LYS A 281 3.65 17.13 40.14
N ARG A 282 3.13 16.57 39.04
CA ARG A 282 1.74 16.13 38.97
C ARG A 282 1.53 14.87 39.80
N THR A 283 0.53 14.92 40.71
CA THR A 283 0.15 13.79 41.58
C THR A 283 -1.35 13.56 41.65
N ARG A 284 -2.15 14.47 41.06
CA ARG A 284 -3.61 14.41 41.11
C ARG A 284 -4.23 13.88 39.84
N ARG A 285 -5.24 13.04 39.97
CA ARG A 285 -6.04 12.55 38.86
C ARG A 285 -6.90 13.67 38.28
N PRO A 286 -6.94 13.84 36.94
CA PRO A 286 -7.81 14.79 36.28
C PRO A 286 -9.29 14.46 36.49
N LEU A 287 -10.14 15.51 36.55
CA LEU A 287 -11.59 15.35 36.63
C LEU A 287 -12.15 15.04 35.21
N PHE A 288 -12.10 13.79 34.81
CA PHE A 288 -12.56 13.36 33.48
C PHE A 288 -14.04 13.65 33.20
N LEU A 289 -14.87 13.76 34.26
CA LEU A 289 -16.28 14.12 34.14
C LEU A 289 -16.50 15.51 33.52
N LEU A 290 -15.57 16.44 33.72
CA LEU A 290 -15.63 17.80 33.17
C LEU A 290 -15.03 17.94 31.77
N ALA A 291 -14.53 16.86 31.20
CA ALA A 291 -13.91 16.86 29.88
C ALA A 291 -14.87 17.25 28.75
N HIS A 292 -16.17 16.96 28.91
CA HIS A 292 -17.18 17.34 27.91
C HIS A 292 -17.31 18.86 27.73
N LEU A 293 -16.91 19.64 28.73
CA LEU A 293 -16.93 21.11 28.69
C LEU A 293 -15.71 21.70 27.94
N ARG A 294 -14.71 20.89 27.61
CA ARG A 294 -13.50 21.34 26.93
C ARG A 294 -13.60 21.04 25.44
N PRO A 295 -13.19 21.97 24.57
CA PRO A 295 -13.05 21.67 23.14
C PRO A 295 -11.95 20.61 22.94
N PRO A 296 -12.07 19.74 21.93
CA PRO A 296 -10.99 18.83 21.57
C PRO A 296 -9.81 19.63 21.01
N VAL A 297 -8.60 19.10 21.22
CA VAL A 297 -7.40 19.62 20.56
C VAL A 297 -7.51 19.35 19.07
N THR A 298 -7.22 20.36 18.27
CA THR A 298 -7.03 20.23 16.82
C THR A 298 -5.56 20.05 16.54
N PHE A 299 -5.24 19.16 15.60
CA PHE A 299 -3.88 18.92 15.15
C PHE A 299 -3.69 19.58 13.79
N ALA A 300 -2.58 20.28 13.60
CA ALA A 300 -2.13 20.59 12.26
C ALA A 300 -1.81 19.26 11.56
N GLN A 301 -2.28 19.09 10.33
CA GLN A 301 -1.77 17.99 9.52
C GLN A 301 -0.25 18.23 9.39
N PRO A 302 0.60 17.18 9.48
CA PRO A 302 2.01 17.35 9.18
C PRO A 302 2.08 17.95 7.80
N GLN A 303 2.62 19.16 7.71
CA GLN A 303 3.24 19.58 6.48
C GLN A 303 4.40 18.61 6.34
N ASP A 304 4.44 17.84 5.26
CA ASP A 304 5.61 17.02 4.95
C ASP A 304 6.84 17.93 5.12
N GLU A 305 7.59 17.73 6.21
CA GLU A 305 8.93 18.29 6.33
C GLU A 305 9.81 17.55 5.33
N GLN A 306 9.57 17.85 4.07
CA GLN A 306 10.53 17.60 3.02
C GLN A 306 11.67 18.56 3.25
N ASN A 307 12.88 18.00 3.30
CA ASN A 307 14.16 18.70 3.23
C ASN A 307 14.02 20.07 2.56
N ASN A 308 14.51 21.10 3.26
CA ASN A 308 14.72 22.44 2.72
C ASN A 308 15.82 22.46 1.63
N ASP A 309 15.59 21.72 0.56
CA ASP A 309 16.05 22.04 -0.79
C ASP A 309 14.77 22.10 -1.63
N VAL A 310 14.08 23.23 -1.50
CA VAL A 310 12.81 23.49 -2.14
C VAL A 310 13.06 23.88 -3.58
N THR A 311 13.11 22.90 -4.46
CA THR A 311 12.43 23.06 -5.73
C THR A 311 10.93 22.89 -5.41
N HIS A 312 10.12 23.93 -5.55
CA HIS A 312 8.66 23.87 -5.36
C HIS A 312 8.09 22.76 -6.24
N SER A 313 7.76 21.60 -5.63
CA SER A 313 7.11 20.50 -6.34
C SER A 313 5.69 20.96 -6.67
N ARG A 314 5.38 21.00 -7.96
CA ARG A 314 4.05 21.39 -8.45
C ARG A 314 2.99 20.43 -7.92
N GLN A 315 1.96 20.93 -7.25
CA GLN A 315 0.87 20.14 -6.73
C GLN A 315 -0.27 20.04 -7.74
N ILE A 316 -0.63 18.82 -8.13
CA ILE A 316 -1.70 18.52 -9.08
C ILE A 316 -2.82 17.79 -8.35
N LEU A 317 -4.01 18.38 -8.29
CA LEU A 317 -5.22 17.78 -7.74
C LEU A 317 -6.08 17.19 -8.85
N ALA A 318 -6.23 15.88 -8.88
CA ALA A 318 -7.03 15.16 -9.85
C ALA A 318 -8.31 14.63 -9.19
N ALA A 319 -9.46 15.28 -9.45
CA ALA A 319 -10.73 14.88 -8.87
C ALA A 319 -11.43 13.83 -9.73
N ILE A 320 -11.59 12.63 -9.16
CA ILE A 320 -12.14 11.43 -9.81
C ILE A 320 -13.57 11.22 -9.34
N ILE A 321 -14.47 11.01 -10.28
CA ILE A 321 -15.85 10.57 -10.03
C ILE A 321 -15.94 9.10 -10.45
N ASP A 322 -16.76 8.31 -9.75
CA ASP A 322 -16.98 6.90 -10.12
C ASP A 322 -17.83 6.78 -11.38
N ASP A 323 -17.23 7.08 -12.52
CA ASP A 323 -17.83 6.94 -13.84
C ASP A 323 -16.83 6.40 -14.88
N ASP A 324 -17.32 6.06 -16.06
CA ASP A 324 -16.52 5.51 -17.16
C ASP A 324 -15.42 6.46 -17.67
N LYS A 325 -15.50 7.75 -17.32
CA LYS A 325 -14.57 8.80 -17.73
C LYS A 325 -13.50 9.13 -16.70
N ALA A 326 -13.52 8.47 -15.53
CA ALA A 326 -12.52 8.67 -14.48
C ALA A 326 -11.09 8.45 -14.99
N HIS A 327 -10.89 7.51 -15.91
CA HIS A 327 -9.60 7.23 -16.53
C HIS A 327 -9.00 8.46 -17.24
N LEU A 328 -9.83 9.35 -17.83
CA LEU A 328 -9.36 10.55 -18.53
C LEU A 328 -8.66 11.53 -17.59
N VAL A 329 -9.18 11.66 -16.37
CA VAL A 329 -8.58 12.52 -15.33
C VAL A 329 -7.20 11.98 -14.92
N VAL A 330 -7.06 10.67 -14.80
CA VAL A 330 -5.79 10.00 -14.46
C VAL A 330 -4.78 10.13 -15.59
N GLU A 331 -5.23 10.00 -16.85
CA GLU A 331 -4.39 10.19 -18.04
C GLU A 331 -3.83 11.61 -18.13
N GLU A 332 -4.69 12.62 -17.91
CA GLU A 332 -4.26 14.01 -17.93
C GLU A 332 -3.31 14.32 -16.75
N ALA A 333 -3.57 13.78 -15.55
CA ALA A 333 -2.66 13.90 -14.42
C ALA A 333 -1.28 13.28 -14.72
N ARG A 334 -1.26 12.06 -15.27
CA ARG A 334 -0.04 11.40 -15.73
C ARG A 334 0.75 12.28 -16.69
N ARG A 335 0.06 12.79 -17.70
CA ARG A 335 0.66 13.63 -18.75
C ARG A 335 1.31 14.89 -18.18
N LEU A 336 0.59 15.61 -17.32
CA LEU A 336 1.12 16.83 -16.69
C LEU A 336 2.37 16.56 -15.85
N VAL A 337 2.39 15.45 -15.08
CA VAL A 337 3.58 15.09 -14.31
C VAL A 337 4.76 14.72 -15.19
N LEU A 338 4.53 14.02 -16.28
CA LEU A 338 5.59 13.66 -17.23
C LEU A 338 6.13 14.87 -17.97
N LEU A 339 5.28 15.87 -18.27
CA LEU A 339 5.66 17.13 -18.91
C LEU A 339 6.45 18.04 -17.99
N ASP A 340 5.86 18.34 -16.84
CA ASP A 340 6.26 19.48 -16.01
C ASP A 340 6.79 19.08 -14.63
N GLY A 341 6.76 17.77 -14.32
CA GLY A 341 7.02 17.26 -12.98
C GLY A 341 5.85 17.56 -12.04
N GLY A 342 6.03 17.22 -10.75
CA GLY A 342 5.04 17.50 -9.71
C GLY A 342 4.52 16.26 -9.02
N GLU A 343 3.66 16.48 -8.03
CA GLU A 343 3.01 15.46 -7.22
C GLU A 343 1.52 15.42 -7.50
N VAL A 344 0.95 14.22 -7.59
CA VAL A 344 -0.47 14.02 -7.87
C VAL A 344 -1.22 13.63 -6.61
N THR A 345 -2.30 14.34 -6.33
CA THR A 345 -3.33 13.91 -5.38
C THR A 345 -4.57 13.48 -6.16
N LEU A 346 -4.91 12.19 -6.07
CA LEU A 346 -6.18 11.65 -6.57
C LEU A 346 -7.24 11.85 -5.50
N LEU A 347 -8.27 12.64 -5.79
CA LEU A 347 -9.38 12.92 -4.90
C LEU A 347 -10.66 12.27 -5.40
N THR A 348 -11.35 11.53 -4.54
CA THR A 348 -12.74 11.13 -4.75
C THR A 348 -13.61 11.71 -3.64
N VAL A 349 -14.72 12.31 -4.00
CA VAL A 349 -15.69 12.86 -3.06
C VAL A 349 -16.91 11.94 -2.99
N LEU A 350 -17.25 11.51 -1.78
CA LEU A 350 -18.47 10.75 -1.49
C LEU A 350 -19.55 11.74 -1.04
N GLU A 351 -20.56 11.93 -1.88
CA GLU A 351 -21.72 12.78 -1.53
C GLU A 351 -22.67 12.05 -0.58
N ASP A 352 -23.20 12.74 0.43
CA ASP A 352 -24.20 12.19 1.34
C ASP A 352 -25.54 12.02 0.61
N VAL A 353 -25.99 10.78 0.47
CA VAL A 353 -27.34 10.45 -0.02
C VAL A 353 -28.21 10.14 1.19
N ASP A 354 -29.43 10.72 1.23
CA ASP A 354 -30.39 10.66 2.34
C ASP A 354 -30.59 9.26 2.95
N ASP A 355 -30.77 9.26 4.28
CA ASP A 355 -30.87 8.10 5.18
C ASP A 355 -32.11 7.22 4.92
N SER A 356 -32.01 6.23 4.06
CA SER A 356 -32.91 5.07 4.13
C SER A 356 -32.10 3.77 4.35
N HIS A 357 -32.62 2.87 5.18
CA HIS A 357 -31.93 1.63 5.61
C HIS A 357 -31.44 0.72 4.47
N PHE A 358 -31.96 0.86 3.26
CA PHE A 358 -31.54 0.13 2.06
C PHE A 358 -30.26 0.67 1.43
N VAL A 359 -29.89 1.91 1.75
CA VAL A 359 -28.75 2.64 1.16
C VAL A 359 -27.42 2.16 1.74
N LYS A 360 -27.37 1.70 3.00
CA LYS A 360 -26.12 1.26 3.64
C LYS A 360 -25.42 0.10 2.93
N TYR A 361 -26.16 -0.88 2.46
CA TYR A 361 -25.57 -2.03 1.75
C TYR A 361 -25.10 -1.65 0.34
N GLY A 362 -25.89 -0.84 -0.35
CA GLY A 362 -25.52 -0.30 -1.67
C GLY A 362 -24.32 0.64 -1.64
N GLN A 363 -24.18 1.46 -0.59
CA GLN A 363 -23.03 2.36 -0.39
C GLN A 363 -21.73 1.60 -0.07
N GLN A 364 -21.83 0.48 0.65
CA GLN A 364 -20.69 -0.37 0.98
C GLN A 364 -20.14 -1.06 -0.28
N VAL A 365 -21.01 -1.59 -1.13
CA VAL A 365 -20.65 -2.21 -2.42
C VAL A 365 -20.11 -1.17 -3.43
N ALA A 366 -20.67 0.04 -3.46
CA ALA A 366 -20.18 1.13 -4.30
C ALA A 366 -18.79 1.61 -3.85
N GLY A 367 -18.56 1.70 -2.54
CA GLY A 367 -17.25 2.03 -1.98
C GLY A 367 -16.18 1.01 -2.35
N GLU A 368 -16.50 -0.28 -2.35
CA GLU A 368 -15.57 -1.34 -2.73
C GLU A 368 -15.21 -1.33 -4.21
N ARG A 369 -16.19 -1.14 -5.10
CA ARG A 369 -15.93 -0.97 -6.55
C ARG A 369 -15.03 0.21 -6.83
N LEU A 370 -15.28 1.32 -6.15
CA LEU A 370 -14.48 2.54 -6.28
C LEU A 370 -13.03 2.32 -5.83
N ARG A 371 -12.81 1.55 -4.77
CA ARG A 371 -11.46 1.20 -4.28
C ARG A 371 -10.66 0.37 -5.26
N VAL A 372 -11.24 -0.72 -5.75
CA VAL A 372 -10.60 -1.57 -6.76
C VAL A 372 -10.21 -0.72 -7.97
N ARG A 373 -11.07 0.21 -8.36
CA ARG A 373 -10.82 1.11 -9.46
C ARG A 373 -9.73 2.14 -9.16
N LEU A 374 -9.74 2.76 -7.96
CA LEU A 374 -8.68 3.66 -7.52
C LEU A 374 -7.33 2.95 -7.46
N GLU A 375 -7.28 1.73 -6.95
CA GLU A 375 -6.05 0.93 -6.96
C GLU A 375 -5.54 0.71 -8.39
N SER A 376 -6.41 0.40 -9.35
CA SER A 376 -6.03 0.26 -10.75
C SER A 376 -5.42 1.55 -11.31
N PHE A 377 -5.94 2.73 -10.94
CA PHE A 377 -5.40 4.03 -11.32
C PHE A 377 -4.05 4.32 -10.66
N VAL A 378 -3.90 4.01 -9.38
CA VAL A 378 -2.61 4.10 -8.66
C VAL A 378 -1.56 3.23 -9.34
N GLN A 379 -1.88 1.97 -9.62
CA GLN A 379 -0.96 1.06 -10.31
C GLN A 379 -0.59 1.58 -11.71
N ARG A 380 -1.55 2.17 -12.42
CA ARG A 380 -1.31 2.77 -13.73
C ARG A 380 -0.34 3.96 -13.66
N LEU A 381 -0.48 4.84 -12.69
CA LEU A 381 0.46 5.95 -12.47
C LEU A 381 1.85 5.46 -12.02
N ARG A 382 1.90 4.44 -11.17
CA ARG A 382 3.15 3.83 -10.71
C ARG A 382 3.98 3.19 -11.83
N ARG A 383 3.36 2.75 -12.92
CA ARG A 383 4.08 2.29 -14.13
C ARG A 383 5.04 3.37 -14.66
N TYR A 384 4.76 4.63 -14.34
CA TYR A 384 5.54 5.81 -14.75
C TYR A 384 6.34 6.42 -13.60
N SER A 385 6.54 5.68 -12.48
CA SER A 385 7.12 6.18 -11.21
C SER A 385 6.43 7.43 -10.67
N ILE A 386 5.14 7.59 -10.96
CA ILE A 386 4.28 8.58 -10.34
C ILE A 386 3.58 7.88 -9.17
N ASP A 387 3.92 8.26 -7.94
CA ASP A 387 3.25 7.72 -6.74
C ASP A 387 2.21 8.74 -6.24
N PRO A 388 0.92 8.55 -6.56
CA PRO A 388 -0.09 9.52 -6.20
C PRO A 388 -0.51 9.40 -4.74
N THR A 389 -0.77 10.53 -4.10
CA THR A 389 -1.53 10.56 -2.84
C THR A 389 -3.01 10.35 -3.16
N VAL A 390 -3.67 9.40 -2.50
CA VAL A 390 -5.11 9.17 -2.68
C VAL A 390 -5.89 9.78 -1.51
N ARG A 391 -6.95 10.53 -1.80
CA ARG A 391 -7.85 11.13 -0.81
C ARG A 391 -9.29 10.75 -1.12
N LEU A 392 -9.98 10.23 -0.10
CA LEU A 392 -11.41 9.94 -0.14
C LEU A 392 -12.10 10.79 0.93
N ILE A 393 -12.89 11.78 0.52
CA ILE A 393 -13.46 12.77 1.43
C ILE A 393 -14.98 12.80 1.25
N ARG A 394 -15.72 12.84 2.36
CA ARG A 394 -17.18 13.01 2.33
C ARG A 394 -17.56 14.49 2.32
N GLY A 395 -18.58 14.84 1.55
CA GLY A 395 -19.12 16.18 1.51
C GLY A 395 -19.60 16.59 0.13
N ARG A 396 -19.90 17.87 -0.04
CA ARG A 396 -20.29 18.43 -1.33
C ARG A 396 -19.07 18.57 -2.23
N ALA A 397 -19.09 17.95 -3.41
CA ALA A 397 -17.94 17.82 -4.29
C ALA A 397 -17.22 19.15 -4.56
N ALA A 398 -17.94 20.21 -4.91
CA ALA A 398 -17.34 21.51 -5.19
C ALA A 398 -16.63 22.14 -3.98
N GLU A 399 -17.23 22.05 -2.79
CA GLU A 399 -16.68 22.59 -1.55
C GLU A 399 -15.40 21.84 -1.14
N VAL A 400 -15.44 20.50 -1.21
CA VAL A 400 -14.31 19.63 -0.88
C VAL A 400 -13.14 19.86 -1.83
N ILE A 401 -13.39 19.92 -3.14
CA ILE A 401 -12.35 20.17 -4.15
C ILE A 401 -11.71 21.55 -3.92
N ILE A 402 -12.50 22.60 -3.69
CA ILE A 402 -12.01 23.96 -3.47
C ILE A 402 -11.16 24.03 -2.19
N GLU A 403 -11.62 23.42 -1.12
CA GLU A 403 -10.91 23.44 0.16
C GLU A 403 -9.60 22.67 0.09
N LEU A 404 -9.62 21.45 -0.47
CA LEU A 404 -8.41 20.65 -0.63
C LEU A 404 -7.41 21.31 -1.60
N ALA A 405 -7.90 21.92 -2.69
CA ALA A 405 -7.02 22.66 -3.61
C ALA A 405 -6.29 23.82 -2.94
N LYS A 406 -6.94 24.52 -1.99
CA LYS A 406 -6.29 25.57 -1.19
C LYS A 406 -5.27 24.98 -0.21
N GLN A 407 -5.64 23.92 0.51
CA GLN A 407 -4.78 23.26 1.50
C GLN A 407 -3.49 22.73 0.87
N LEU A 408 -3.59 22.14 -0.32
CA LEU A 408 -2.45 21.61 -1.07
C LEU A 408 -1.66 22.70 -1.80
N GLY A 409 -2.19 23.92 -1.92
CA GLY A 409 -1.62 24.92 -2.82
C GLY A 409 -1.63 24.47 -4.29
N ALA A 410 -2.64 23.69 -4.71
CA ALA A 410 -2.68 23.04 -6.01
C ALA A 410 -2.48 24.04 -7.16
N GLU A 411 -1.48 23.81 -8.00
CA GLU A 411 -1.21 24.60 -9.20
C GLU A 411 -2.09 24.19 -10.38
N LYS A 412 -2.49 22.91 -10.41
CA LYS A 412 -3.42 22.37 -11.41
C LYS A 412 -4.51 21.55 -10.73
N ILE A 413 -5.74 21.73 -11.19
CA ILE A 413 -6.93 21.01 -10.74
C ILE A 413 -7.56 20.36 -11.95
N ILE A 414 -7.55 19.04 -12.01
CA ILE A 414 -8.08 18.28 -13.14
C ILE A 414 -9.46 17.74 -12.78
N LEU A 415 -10.44 18.03 -13.61
CA LEU A 415 -11.81 17.56 -13.47
C LEU A 415 -12.21 16.73 -14.68
N GLY A 416 -13.08 15.74 -14.49
CA GLY A 416 -13.66 14.98 -15.58
C GLY A 416 -14.52 15.84 -16.50
N PRO A 417 -14.73 15.41 -17.76
CA PRO A 417 -15.56 16.13 -18.72
C PRO A 417 -17.01 16.22 -18.25
N SER A 418 -17.62 17.39 -18.37
CA SER A 418 -19.01 17.64 -17.97
C SER A 418 -19.98 16.74 -18.76
N ARG A 419 -20.88 16.03 -18.08
CA ARG A 419 -22.01 15.33 -18.76
C ARG A 419 -23.05 16.34 -19.20
N SER A 420 -23.36 16.36 -20.49
CA SER A 420 -24.27 17.31 -21.10
C SER A 420 -25.77 17.18 -20.73
N LYS A 421 -26.14 16.25 -19.81
CA LYS A 421 -27.58 15.97 -19.49
C LYS A 421 -27.91 15.81 -17.99
N GLY A 422 -27.03 16.20 -17.06
CA GLY A 422 -27.34 16.16 -15.62
C GLY A 422 -27.15 17.51 -14.95
N LEU A 423 -28.18 18.03 -14.27
CA LEU A 423 -28.22 19.34 -13.59
C LEU A 423 -27.09 19.54 -12.55
N TRP A 424 -26.42 18.49 -12.10
CA TRP A 424 -25.49 18.51 -10.96
C TRP A 424 -24.02 18.71 -11.36
N HIS A 425 -23.53 18.11 -12.44
CA HIS A 425 -22.10 18.14 -12.81
C HIS A 425 -21.64 19.47 -13.44
N GLY A 426 -22.52 20.17 -14.12
CA GLY A 426 -22.22 21.52 -14.61
C GLY A 426 -22.03 22.56 -13.50
N SER A 427 -22.52 22.29 -12.29
CA SER A 427 -22.37 23.18 -11.14
C SER A 427 -21.02 23.03 -10.45
N VAL A 428 -20.47 21.83 -10.31
CA VAL A 428 -19.16 21.57 -9.69
C VAL A 428 -18.05 22.23 -10.50
N PHE A 429 -17.99 21.94 -11.81
CA PHE A 429 -17.00 22.54 -12.70
C PHE A 429 -17.07 24.07 -12.69
N LYS A 430 -18.28 24.66 -12.82
CA LYS A 430 -18.47 26.09 -12.76
C LYS A 430 -18.04 26.72 -11.43
N GLN A 431 -18.28 26.06 -10.32
CA GLN A 431 -17.88 26.55 -9.00
C GLN A 431 -16.37 26.53 -8.82
N VAL A 432 -15.72 25.44 -9.23
CA VAL A 432 -14.26 25.28 -9.13
C VAL A 432 -13.54 26.26 -10.05
N ILE A 433 -13.93 26.35 -11.33
CA ILE A 433 -13.31 27.26 -12.30
C ILE A 433 -13.51 28.73 -11.92
N LYS A 434 -14.66 29.08 -11.34
CA LYS A 434 -14.91 30.46 -10.85
C LYS A 434 -13.91 30.83 -9.73
N LYS A 435 -13.46 29.85 -8.93
CA LYS A 435 -12.52 30.06 -7.83
C LYS A 435 -11.07 29.97 -8.28
N PHE A 436 -10.77 29.13 -9.27
CA PHE A 436 -9.43 28.85 -9.79
C PHE A 436 -9.41 28.85 -11.33
N PRO A 437 -9.64 30.02 -12.01
CA PRO A 437 -9.82 30.06 -13.46
C PRO A 437 -8.59 29.58 -14.24
N ASP A 438 -7.37 29.91 -13.78
CA ASP A 438 -6.12 29.60 -14.47
C ASP A 438 -5.51 28.25 -14.09
N ARG A 439 -6.09 27.56 -13.10
CA ARG A 439 -5.59 26.29 -12.56
C ARG A 439 -6.48 25.10 -12.89
N THR A 440 -7.73 25.32 -13.29
CA THR A 440 -8.71 24.25 -13.53
C THR A 440 -8.63 23.78 -14.98
N ILE A 441 -8.42 22.48 -15.16
CA ILE A 441 -8.34 21.81 -16.46
C ILE A 441 -9.49 20.79 -16.55
N SER A 442 -10.19 20.77 -17.70
CA SER A 442 -11.10 19.66 -18.02
C SER A 442 -10.34 18.59 -18.78
N ALA A 443 -10.42 17.34 -18.32
CA ALA A 443 -9.88 16.23 -19.09
C ALA A 443 -10.64 16.10 -20.41
N ASP A 444 -9.92 16.07 -21.53
CA ASP A 444 -10.51 16.09 -22.88
C ASP A 444 -10.79 14.66 -23.37
N PRO A 445 -12.07 14.28 -23.57
CA PRO A 445 -12.41 12.97 -24.11
C PRO A 445 -12.08 12.80 -25.60
N ALA A 446 -11.89 13.90 -26.33
CA ALA A 446 -11.62 13.90 -27.77
C ALA A 446 -10.12 13.90 -28.08
N ARG A 447 -9.24 13.91 -27.06
CA ARG A 447 -7.80 13.90 -27.28
C ARG A 447 -7.41 12.58 -27.93
N PRO A 448 -6.88 12.57 -29.16
CA PRO A 448 -6.45 11.36 -29.81
C PRO A 448 -5.35 10.71 -28.98
N GLY A 449 -5.28 9.39 -28.99
CA GLY A 449 -4.10 8.65 -28.56
C GLY A 449 -2.86 9.11 -29.34
N VAL A 450 -1.87 8.24 -29.53
CA VAL A 450 -0.64 8.60 -30.25
C VAL A 450 -0.94 9.30 -31.57
N ASP A 451 -0.37 10.47 -31.76
CA ASP A 451 -0.38 11.17 -33.04
C ASP A 451 0.53 10.42 -34.02
N TRP A 452 -0.09 9.59 -34.87
CA TRP A 452 0.66 8.75 -35.82
C TRP A 452 1.40 9.55 -36.88
N SER A 453 1.13 10.83 -37.07
CA SER A 453 1.85 11.69 -38.02
C SER A 453 3.30 11.96 -37.60
N ILE A 454 3.67 11.67 -36.35
CA ILE A 454 5.05 11.81 -35.85
C ILE A 454 6.06 10.98 -36.66
N TYR A 455 5.62 9.85 -37.24
CA TYR A 455 6.50 8.96 -38.01
C TYR A 455 6.84 9.47 -39.41
N GLU A 456 6.08 10.45 -39.91
CA GLU A 456 6.38 11.19 -41.13
C GLU A 456 7.45 12.27 -40.89
N GLN A 457 7.70 12.63 -39.62
CA GLN A 457 8.65 13.65 -39.21
C GLN A 457 10.02 13.03 -38.87
N ARG A 458 11.06 13.87 -38.93
CA ARG A 458 12.37 13.51 -38.38
C ARG A 458 12.30 13.54 -36.84
N ILE A 459 12.97 12.62 -36.17
CA ILE A 459 12.97 12.58 -34.69
C ILE A 459 13.43 13.92 -34.08
N SER A 460 14.38 14.60 -34.69
CA SER A 460 14.86 15.92 -34.27
C SER A 460 13.85 17.06 -34.40
N ALA A 461 12.73 16.83 -35.06
CA ALA A 461 11.65 17.80 -35.22
C ALA A 461 10.47 17.55 -34.27
N LEU A 462 10.51 16.47 -33.48
CA LEU A 462 9.45 16.14 -32.53
C LEU A 462 9.39 17.15 -31.40
N THR A 463 8.18 17.56 -31.05
CA THR A 463 7.93 18.37 -29.86
C THR A 463 8.10 17.55 -28.60
N ARG A 464 8.32 18.21 -27.46
CA ARG A 464 8.40 17.59 -26.15
C ARG A 464 7.15 16.77 -25.81
N GLU A 465 5.96 17.28 -26.20
CA GLU A 465 4.68 16.59 -26.02
C GLU A 465 4.61 15.30 -26.82
N GLN A 466 5.04 15.32 -28.09
CA GLN A 466 5.05 14.15 -28.94
C GLN A 466 5.99 13.07 -28.46
N VAL A 467 7.15 13.44 -27.88
CA VAL A 467 8.09 12.50 -27.26
C VAL A 467 7.46 11.80 -26.07
N ILE A 468 6.73 12.54 -25.23
CA ILE A 468 6.05 11.98 -24.07
C ILE A 468 4.89 11.07 -24.48
N ASP A 469 4.10 11.45 -25.46
CA ASP A 469 3.00 10.62 -25.96
C ASP A 469 3.52 9.31 -26.56
N LEU A 470 4.69 9.33 -27.22
CA LEU A 470 5.37 8.12 -27.66
C LEU A 470 5.87 7.25 -26.49
N ASP A 471 6.48 7.83 -25.49
CA ASP A 471 6.93 7.09 -24.30
C ASP A 471 5.75 6.43 -23.59
N ILE A 472 4.64 7.13 -23.46
CA ILE A 472 3.38 6.61 -22.91
C ILE A 472 2.92 5.40 -23.72
N PHE A 473 2.87 5.55 -25.04
CA PHE A 473 2.49 4.46 -25.94
C PHE A 473 3.38 3.22 -25.77
N LEU A 474 4.70 3.39 -25.75
CA LEU A 474 5.65 2.27 -25.64
C LEU A 474 5.47 1.48 -24.33
N VAL A 475 5.21 2.18 -23.23
CA VAL A 475 4.96 1.55 -21.92
C VAL A 475 3.62 0.80 -21.93
N ASP A 476 2.55 1.45 -22.38
CA ASP A 476 1.22 0.84 -22.39
C ASP A 476 1.19 -0.36 -23.36
N ALA A 477 1.78 -0.24 -24.53
CA ALA A 477 1.86 -1.32 -25.52
C ALA A 477 2.59 -2.56 -24.99
N TRP A 478 3.64 -2.37 -24.19
CA TRP A 478 4.31 -3.51 -23.54
C TRP A 478 3.44 -4.18 -22.48
N PHE A 479 2.76 -3.40 -21.63
CA PHE A 479 1.85 -3.96 -20.62
C PHE A 479 0.65 -4.66 -21.25
N ASP A 480 0.12 -4.15 -22.35
CA ASP A 480 -0.98 -4.78 -23.09
C ASP A 480 -0.54 -6.13 -23.67
N HIS A 481 0.70 -6.21 -24.18
CA HIS A 481 1.28 -7.49 -24.64
C HIS A 481 1.46 -8.49 -23.51
N LEU A 482 1.93 -8.07 -22.34
CA LEU A 482 2.02 -8.95 -21.17
C LEU A 482 0.64 -9.44 -20.73
N SER A 483 -0.36 -8.56 -20.70
CA SER A 483 -1.74 -8.90 -20.33
C SER A 483 -2.36 -9.88 -21.32
N TRP A 484 -2.15 -9.66 -22.61
CA TRP A 484 -2.59 -10.54 -23.67
C TRP A 484 -1.94 -11.93 -23.54
N LEU A 485 -0.62 -11.99 -23.36
CA LEU A 485 0.12 -13.25 -23.23
C LEU A 485 -0.30 -14.03 -21.98
N ALA A 486 -0.55 -13.33 -20.87
CA ALA A 486 -1.07 -13.90 -19.64
C ALA A 486 -2.50 -14.42 -19.81
N GLY A 487 -3.38 -13.63 -20.44
CA GLY A 487 -4.76 -14.02 -20.74
C GLY A 487 -4.83 -15.25 -21.63
N LEU A 488 -3.94 -15.32 -22.66
CA LEU A 488 -3.82 -16.48 -23.52
C LEU A 488 -3.42 -17.73 -22.75
N ALA A 489 -2.43 -17.63 -21.86
CA ALA A 489 -1.98 -18.74 -21.06
C ALA A 489 -3.08 -19.24 -20.10
N LEU A 490 -3.84 -18.31 -19.47
CA LEU A 490 -4.97 -18.66 -18.60
C LEU A 490 -6.11 -19.36 -19.35
N ALA A 491 -6.48 -18.85 -20.53
CA ALA A 491 -7.57 -19.41 -21.32
C ALA A 491 -7.29 -20.84 -21.83
N LEU A 492 -6.05 -21.29 -21.81
CA LEU A 492 -5.63 -22.61 -22.23
C LEU A 492 -5.55 -23.63 -21.08
N LEU A 493 -5.83 -23.23 -19.84
CA LEU A 493 -5.74 -24.10 -18.68
C LEU A 493 -7.09 -24.79 -18.39
N PRO A 494 -7.10 -26.10 -18.04
CA PRO A 494 -8.33 -26.81 -17.73
C PRO A 494 -8.99 -26.26 -16.46
N GLY A 495 -10.30 -26.07 -16.48
CA GLY A 495 -11.09 -25.61 -15.33
C GLY A 495 -11.19 -24.09 -15.17
N LEU A 496 -10.59 -23.31 -16.07
CA LEU A 496 -10.77 -21.86 -16.16
C LEU A 496 -11.49 -21.54 -17.48
N GLU A 497 -12.70 -22.07 -17.64
CA GLU A 497 -13.55 -21.76 -18.80
C GLU A 497 -14.12 -20.33 -18.68
N GLU A 498 -13.33 -19.32 -18.96
CA GLU A 498 -13.86 -18.07 -19.44
C GLU A 498 -14.05 -18.19 -20.97
N GLU A 499 -15.28 -17.98 -21.43
CA GLU A 499 -15.72 -18.07 -22.84
C GLU A 499 -15.03 -17.09 -23.82
N LYS A 500 -13.93 -16.44 -23.45
CA LYS A 500 -13.18 -15.60 -24.37
C LYS A 500 -12.26 -16.45 -25.22
N LYS A 501 -12.66 -16.64 -26.49
CA LYS A 501 -11.72 -17.06 -27.55
C LYS A 501 -10.59 -16.04 -27.62
N VAL A 502 -9.44 -16.34 -27.02
CA VAL A 502 -8.24 -15.51 -27.17
C VAL A 502 -7.59 -15.93 -28.50
N ASP A 503 -7.58 -15.01 -29.45
CA ASP A 503 -6.94 -15.21 -30.76
C ASP A 503 -5.44 -14.86 -30.61
N PRO A 504 -4.50 -15.79 -30.94
CA PRO A 504 -3.08 -15.49 -30.92
C PRO A 504 -2.68 -14.44 -31.97
N ASP A 505 -3.52 -14.17 -32.95
CA ASP A 505 -3.34 -13.17 -34.00
C ASP A 505 -4.28 -11.95 -33.80
N GLU A 506 -4.86 -11.79 -32.62
CA GLU A 506 -5.72 -10.67 -32.27
C GLU A 506 -5.05 -9.35 -32.64
N PHE A 507 -5.86 -8.39 -33.06
CA PHE A 507 -5.44 -7.05 -33.47
C PHE A 507 -4.45 -6.39 -32.51
N CYS A 508 -3.19 -6.36 -32.91
CA CYS A 508 -2.08 -5.96 -32.08
C CYS A 508 -1.62 -4.52 -32.41
N LEU A 509 -1.75 -3.61 -31.43
CA LEU A 509 -1.30 -2.23 -31.56
C LEU A 509 0.18 -2.10 -31.91
N VAL A 510 1.04 -2.98 -31.37
CA VAL A 510 2.48 -2.99 -31.69
C VAL A 510 2.72 -3.40 -33.14
N GLY A 511 1.97 -4.36 -33.67
CA GLY A 511 2.03 -4.76 -35.08
C GLY A 511 1.70 -3.60 -36.03
N GLN A 512 0.63 -2.85 -35.72
CA GLN A 512 0.27 -1.64 -36.48
C GLN A 512 1.34 -0.56 -36.36
N TRP A 513 1.87 -0.34 -35.19
CA TRP A 513 2.95 0.61 -34.96
C TRP A 513 4.19 0.24 -35.80
N ILE A 514 4.62 -1.02 -35.78
CA ILE A 514 5.75 -1.49 -36.61
C ILE A 514 5.48 -1.20 -38.09
N THR A 515 4.29 -1.51 -38.59
CA THR A 515 3.92 -1.23 -40.00
C THR A 515 4.02 0.25 -40.34
N ARG A 516 3.60 1.13 -39.43
CA ARG A 516 3.74 2.59 -39.65
C ARG A 516 5.19 3.05 -39.62
N LEU A 517 6.02 2.49 -38.74
CA LEU A 517 7.45 2.79 -38.70
C LEU A 517 8.15 2.43 -40.03
N GLU A 518 7.74 1.36 -40.70
CA GLU A 518 8.30 0.94 -41.97
C GLU A 518 7.99 1.90 -43.13
N HIS A 519 6.82 2.55 -43.06
CA HIS A 519 6.41 3.56 -44.02
C HIS A 519 6.92 4.97 -43.66
N GLY A 520 7.52 5.12 -42.46
CA GLY A 520 8.03 6.38 -41.95
C GLY A 520 9.41 6.77 -42.50
N GLN A 521 9.98 7.80 -41.91
CA GLN A 521 11.33 8.29 -42.20
C GLN A 521 12.39 7.19 -41.95
N PRO A 522 13.57 7.26 -42.56
CA PRO A 522 14.61 6.22 -42.42
C PRO A 522 15.02 5.87 -40.99
N CYS A 523 15.01 6.85 -40.08
CA CYS A 523 15.27 6.65 -38.64
C CYS A 523 14.25 5.72 -38.01
N TRP A 524 12.96 5.86 -38.34
CA TRP A 524 11.90 5.01 -37.85
C TRP A 524 11.93 3.61 -38.43
N ARG A 525 12.33 3.46 -39.71
CA ARG A 525 12.56 2.13 -40.31
C ARG A 525 13.63 1.35 -39.57
N GLY A 526 14.69 2.01 -39.10
CA GLY A 526 15.70 1.39 -38.23
C GLY A 526 15.15 0.85 -36.91
N VAL A 527 14.13 1.51 -36.33
CA VAL A 527 13.40 1.02 -35.14
C VAL A 527 12.57 -0.21 -35.53
N ALA A 528 11.79 -0.14 -36.61
CA ALA A 528 10.99 -1.27 -37.10
C ALA A 528 11.82 -2.53 -37.28
N ASN A 529 12.97 -2.42 -37.91
CA ASN A 529 13.90 -3.56 -38.18
C ASN A 529 14.42 -4.22 -36.89
N ARG A 530 14.49 -3.50 -35.78
CA ARG A 530 14.89 -4.04 -34.46
C ARG A 530 13.73 -4.69 -33.72
N VAL A 531 12.54 -4.09 -33.78
CA VAL A 531 11.37 -4.51 -33.00
C VAL A 531 10.65 -5.68 -33.65
N ARG A 532 10.47 -5.64 -34.99
CA ARG A 532 9.71 -6.64 -35.75
C ARG A 532 10.13 -8.09 -35.47
N PRO A 533 11.42 -8.49 -35.56
CA PRO A 533 11.80 -9.89 -35.36
C PRO A 533 11.46 -10.41 -33.96
N VAL A 534 11.55 -9.56 -32.95
CA VAL A 534 11.24 -9.94 -31.56
C VAL A 534 9.73 -10.08 -31.38
N HIS A 535 8.96 -9.18 -31.95
CA HIS A 535 7.51 -9.18 -31.91
C HIS A 535 6.91 -10.39 -32.63
N GLU A 536 7.38 -10.71 -33.83
CA GLU A 536 6.96 -11.89 -34.60
C GLU A 536 7.26 -13.19 -33.85
N GLN A 537 8.46 -13.33 -33.30
CA GLN A 537 8.83 -14.49 -32.46
C GLN A 537 7.95 -14.64 -31.23
N LEU A 538 7.44 -13.54 -30.64
CA LEU A 538 6.52 -13.58 -29.53
C LEU A 538 5.15 -14.13 -29.95
N HIS A 539 4.63 -13.67 -31.09
CA HIS A 539 3.39 -14.22 -31.67
C HIS A 539 3.55 -15.68 -32.09
N ASP A 540 4.70 -16.08 -32.64
CA ASP A 540 5.01 -17.49 -32.93
C ASP A 540 4.96 -18.35 -31.66
N ALA A 541 5.56 -17.87 -30.58
CA ALA A 541 5.50 -18.56 -29.29
C ALA A 541 4.05 -18.67 -28.75
N ALA A 542 3.25 -17.62 -28.94
CA ALA A 542 1.84 -17.64 -28.56
C ALA A 542 1.02 -18.65 -29.38
N ARG A 543 1.22 -18.71 -30.71
CA ARG A 543 0.59 -19.73 -31.58
C ARG A 543 0.95 -21.14 -31.16
N GLU A 544 2.20 -21.39 -30.82
CA GLU A 544 2.66 -22.69 -30.35
C GLU A 544 2.08 -23.04 -28.98
N MET A 545 1.92 -22.06 -28.07
CA MET A 545 1.21 -22.27 -26.81
C MET A 545 -0.24 -22.71 -27.03
N VAL A 546 -0.95 -22.07 -27.97
CA VAL A 546 -2.33 -22.46 -28.35
C VAL A 546 -2.36 -23.89 -28.88
N ARG A 547 -1.40 -24.28 -29.72
CA ARG A 547 -1.29 -25.65 -30.26
C ARG A 547 -1.10 -26.67 -29.14
N LEU A 548 -0.17 -26.42 -28.21
CA LEU A 548 0.11 -27.31 -27.08
C LEU A 548 -1.06 -27.40 -26.11
N GLY A 549 -1.73 -26.27 -25.84
CA GLY A 549 -2.93 -26.24 -25.00
C GLY A 549 -4.07 -27.07 -25.58
N LYS A 550 -4.33 -26.98 -26.90
CA LYS A 550 -5.34 -27.81 -27.60
C LYS A 550 -4.97 -29.31 -27.62
N GLN A 551 -3.70 -29.64 -27.51
CA GLN A 551 -3.21 -31.03 -27.40
C GLN A 551 -3.13 -31.53 -25.95
N HIS A 552 -3.52 -30.71 -24.97
CA HIS A 552 -3.40 -30.99 -23.54
C HIS A 552 -1.97 -31.23 -23.04
N GLU A 553 -0.97 -30.72 -23.79
CA GLU A 553 0.46 -30.80 -23.44
C GLU A 553 0.88 -29.65 -22.51
N TYR A 554 0.26 -29.57 -21.34
CA TYR A 554 0.40 -28.43 -20.42
C TYR A 554 1.83 -28.23 -19.89
N ALA A 555 2.59 -29.31 -19.69
CA ALA A 555 3.98 -29.22 -19.24
C ALA A 555 4.88 -28.57 -20.31
N ALA A 556 4.71 -28.95 -21.58
CA ALA A 556 5.43 -28.34 -22.70
C ALA A 556 5.01 -26.87 -22.90
N MET A 557 3.71 -26.57 -22.77
CA MET A 557 3.18 -25.22 -22.83
C MET A 557 3.78 -24.33 -21.72
N LYS A 558 3.86 -24.82 -20.49
CA LYS A 558 4.49 -24.12 -19.36
C LYS A 558 5.96 -23.81 -19.65
N HIS A 559 6.71 -24.79 -20.11
CA HIS A 559 8.11 -24.61 -20.45
C HIS A 559 8.29 -23.56 -21.55
N LEU A 560 7.47 -23.62 -22.61
CA LEU A 560 7.48 -22.64 -23.69
C LEU A 560 7.17 -21.22 -23.19
N TYR A 561 6.16 -21.08 -22.34
CA TYR A 561 5.79 -19.81 -21.73
C TYR A 561 6.95 -19.22 -20.92
N GLN A 562 7.52 -20.00 -20.00
CA GLN A 562 8.59 -19.54 -19.12
C GLN A 562 9.92 -19.30 -19.84
N ALA A 563 10.34 -20.25 -20.66
CA ALA A 563 11.67 -20.19 -21.28
C ALA A 563 11.73 -19.28 -22.53
N ARG A 564 10.64 -19.16 -23.28
CA ARG A 564 10.64 -18.44 -24.57
C ARG A 564 9.75 -17.21 -24.56
N ALA A 565 8.47 -17.31 -24.21
CA ALA A 565 7.53 -16.20 -24.34
C ALA A 565 7.87 -15.04 -23.40
N LEU A 566 8.16 -15.31 -22.13
CA LEU A 566 8.60 -14.28 -21.19
C LEU A 566 9.93 -13.65 -21.57
N THR A 567 10.90 -14.45 -22.06
CA THR A 567 12.18 -13.94 -22.52
C THR A 567 12.03 -13.01 -23.72
N LEU A 568 11.14 -13.34 -24.66
CA LEU A 568 10.83 -12.49 -25.82
C LEU A 568 10.12 -11.22 -25.41
N SER A 569 9.18 -11.28 -24.45
CA SER A 569 8.54 -10.11 -23.89
C SER A 569 9.55 -9.15 -23.25
N CYS A 570 10.56 -9.67 -22.53
CA CYS A 570 11.65 -8.85 -21.99
C CYS A 570 12.55 -8.25 -23.07
N ARG A 571 12.78 -8.96 -24.17
CA ARG A 571 13.51 -8.41 -25.32
C ARG A 571 12.74 -7.31 -26.02
N LEU A 572 11.43 -7.48 -26.18
CA LEU A 572 10.54 -6.44 -26.72
C LEU A 572 10.59 -5.18 -25.86
N GLN A 573 10.52 -5.34 -24.55
CA GLN A 573 10.68 -4.25 -23.59
C GLN A 573 11.98 -3.47 -23.77
N ARG A 574 13.11 -4.18 -23.93
CA ARG A 574 14.39 -3.52 -24.18
C ARG A 574 14.38 -2.73 -25.49
N CYS A 575 13.78 -3.28 -26.53
CA CYS A 575 13.63 -2.56 -27.81
C CYS A 575 12.83 -1.25 -27.62
N PHE A 576 11.80 -1.26 -26.79
CA PHE A 576 11.01 -0.07 -26.47
C PHE A 576 11.81 0.95 -25.65
N ALA A 577 12.53 0.49 -24.63
CA ALA A 577 13.39 1.36 -23.81
C ALA A 577 14.50 2.01 -24.65
N ASP A 578 15.14 1.24 -25.54
CA ASP A 578 16.17 1.75 -26.45
C ASP A 578 15.59 2.75 -27.45
N THR A 579 14.34 2.53 -27.90
CA THR A 579 13.64 3.46 -28.80
C THR A 579 13.33 4.78 -28.07
N SER A 580 12.77 4.70 -26.88
CA SER A 580 12.48 5.87 -26.04
C SER A 580 13.76 6.68 -25.78
N LYS A 581 14.85 6.02 -25.41
CA LYS A 581 16.16 6.65 -25.19
C LYS A 581 16.66 7.37 -26.45
N MET A 582 16.67 6.67 -27.58
CA MET A 582 17.10 7.21 -28.87
C MET A 582 16.27 8.44 -29.28
N VAL A 583 14.95 8.37 -29.12
CA VAL A 583 14.06 9.47 -29.51
C VAL A 583 14.34 10.71 -28.65
N ARG A 584 14.56 10.55 -27.37
CA ARG A 584 14.94 11.66 -26.46
C ARG A 584 16.29 12.27 -26.82
N GLU A 585 17.29 11.44 -27.06
CA GLU A 585 18.62 11.88 -27.44
C GLU A 585 18.60 12.67 -28.76
N TRP A 586 17.82 12.25 -29.75
CA TRP A 586 17.79 12.86 -31.10
C TRP A 586 16.83 14.04 -31.20
N SER A 587 15.80 14.12 -30.33
CA SER A 587 14.87 15.26 -30.28
C SER A 587 15.41 16.42 -29.42
N GLY A 588 16.50 16.21 -28.66
CA GLY A 588 16.99 17.19 -27.69
C GLY A 588 16.12 17.34 -26.43
N ALA A 589 15.19 16.42 -26.22
CA ALA A 589 14.26 16.43 -25.09
C ALA A 589 14.86 15.84 -23.79
N TYR A 590 16.11 16.16 -23.48
CA TYR A 590 16.85 15.61 -22.33
C TYR A 590 16.23 15.96 -20.98
N GLU A 591 15.50 17.08 -20.88
CA GLU A 591 14.84 17.51 -19.64
C GLU A 591 13.54 16.75 -19.32
N VAL A 592 13.04 15.96 -20.27
CA VAL A 592 11.88 15.10 -20.03
C VAL A 592 12.30 14.00 -19.06
N ARG A 593 11.63 13.89 -17.92
CA ARG A 593 11.87 12.82 -16.95
C ARG A 593 11.86 11.48 -17.69
N PRO A 594 12.93 10.67 -17.64
CA PRO A 594 12.94 9.40 -18.34
C PRO A 594 11.76 8.56 -17.86
N VAL A 595 11.03 7.93 -18.77
CA VAL A 595 10.11 6.84 -18.41
C VAL A 595 10.93 5.85 -17.58
N PRO A 596 10.53 5.57 -16.34
CA PRO A 596 11.45 4.94 -15.41
C PRO A 596 11.88 3.57 -15.87
N VAL A 597 13.08 3.22 -15.49
CA VAL A 597 13.72 1.89 -15.62
C VAL A 597 12.92 0.75 -14.96
N LEU A 598 11.73 1.00 -14.38
CA LEU A 598 10.77 -0.04 -13.99
C LEU A 598 10.56 -1.06 -15.10
N LEU A 599 10.68 -0.63 -16.34
CA LEU A 599 10.72 -1.49 -17.50
C LEU A 599 11.81 -2.57 -17.42
N LEU A 600 12.98 -2.29 -16.87
CA LEU A 600 14.09 -3.26 -16.79
C LEU A 600 14.06 -4.13 -15.50
N SER A 601 13.42 -3.67 -14.43
CA SER A 601 13.37 -4.38 -13.15
C SER A 601 12.26 -5.44 -13.05
N VAL A 602 11.26 -5.39 -13.91
CA VAL A 602 10.13 -6.34 -13.88
C VAL A 602 10.55 -7.75 -14.31
N CYS A 603 11.50 -7.89 -15.21
CA CYS A 603 11.97 -9.20 -15.66
C CYS A 603 12.67 -10.05 -14.58
N PRO A 604 13.57 -9.49 -13.75
CA PRO A 604 14.09 -10.19 -12.58
C PRO A 604 13.02 -10.51 -11.53
N LEU A 605 12.01 -9.62 -11.36
CA LEU A 605 10.90 -9.84 -10.43
C LEU A 605 9.99 -11.00 -10.86
N LEU A 606 9.77 -11.19 -12.15
CA LEU A 606 9.05 -12.35 -12.69
C LEU A 606 9.79 -13.66 -12.40
N ASN A 607 11.12 -13.66 -12.43
CA ASN A 607 11.95 -14.81 -12.09
C ASN A 607 12.05 -15.06 -10.58
N GLN A 608 11.85 -14.04 -9.75
CA GLN A 608 11.95 -14.11 -8.28
C GLN A 608 10.60 -14.32 -7.55
N GLY A 609 9.48 -14.49 -8.30
CA GLY A 609 8.17 -14.81 -7.71
C GLY A 609 7.52 -13.71 -6.86
N GLN A 610 7.89 -12.44 -7.06
CA GLN A 610 7.25 -11.33 -6.32
C GLN A 610 5.89 -10.95 -6.91
N PRO A 611 4.83 -10.79 -6.09
CA PRO A 611 3.52 -10.36 -6.58
C PRO A 611 3.55 -8.88 -6.93
N VAL A 612 3.35 -8.57 -8.20
CA VAL A 612 3.10 -7.21 -8.69
C VAL A 612 1.70 -7.18 -9.27
N GLY A 613 0.88 -6.19 -8.90
CA GLY A 613 -0.52 -6.10 -9.32
C GLY A 613 -0.74 -6.03 -10.84
N GLY A 614 -1.96 -6.30 -11.30
CA GLY A 614 -2.34 -6.25 -12.71
C GLY A 614 -1.89 -7.48 -13.52
N PRO A 615 -1.40 -7.31 -14.76
CA PRO A 615 -0.99 -8.41 -15.63
C PRO A 615 0.06 -9.35 -15.02
N LEU A 616 0.85 -8.85 -14.07
CA LEU A 616 1.85 -9.62 -13.35
C LEU A 616 1.24 -10.53 -12.28
N LEU A 617 0.11 -10.16 -11.69
CA LEU A 617 -0.66 -11.03 -10.81
C LEU A 617 -1.23 -12.22 -11.60
N GLN A 618 -1.73 -11.99 -12.83
CA GLN A 618 -2.19 -13.06 -13.71
C GLN A 618 -1.04 -14.03 -14.07
N LEU A 619 0.17 -13.52 -14.32
CA LEU A 619 1.36 -14.35 -14.56
C LEU A 619 1.70 -15.24 -13.37
N HIS A 620 1.59 -14.71 -12.15
CA HIS A 620 1.79 -15.49 -10.92
C HIS A 620 0.72 -16.59 -10.76
N THR A 621 -0.55 -16.27 -11.02
CA THR A 621 -1.66 -17.24 -10.97
C THR A 621 -1.46 -18.37 -11.99
N ILE A 622 -1.00 -18.07 -13.20
CA ILE A 622 -0.65 -19.06 -14.22
C ILE A 622 0.48 -19.96 -13.73
N ARG A 623 1.53 -19.39 -13.16
CA ARG A 623 2.65 -20.16 -12.63
C ARG A 623 2.19 -21.15 -11.55
N THR A 624 1.42 -20.67 -10.57
CA THR A 624 0.90 -21.48 -9.47
C THR A 624 -0.02 -22.60 -9.98
N PHE A 625 -0.91 -22.29 -10.93
CA PHE A 625 -1.79 -23.29 -11.52
C PHE A 625 -1.01 -24.38 -12.27
N LEU A 626 -0.02 -23.99 -13.08
CA LEU A 626 0.80 -24.93 -13.85
C LEU A 626 1.64 -25.84 -12.93
N GLU A 627 2.08 -25.35 -11.78
CA GLU A 627 2.83 -26.11 -10.77
C GLU A 627 1.94 -27.12 -10.02
N THR A 628 0.69 -26.76 -9.71
CA THR A 628 -0.26 -27.64 -8.98
C THR A 628 -0.77 -28.82 -9.82
N HIS A 629 -0.88 -28.65 -11.13
CA HIS A 629 -1.42 -29.71 -12.01
C HIS A 629 -0.39 -30.72 -12.51
N GLN A 630 0.91 -30.51 -12.27
CA GLN A 630 1.94 -31.52 -12.59
C GLN A 630 1.85 -32.75 -11.68
N HIS A 631 1.38 -32.63 -10.44
CA HIS A 631 1.24 -33.77 -9.53
C HIS A 631 0.05 -34.68 -9.89
N ASN A 632 -1.05 -34.11 -10.40
CA ASN A 632 -2.22 -34.90 -10.77
C ASN A 632 -2.06 -35.70 -12.09
N ALA A 633 -1.11 -35.31 -12.95
CA ALA A 633 -0.82 -36.03 -14.18
C ALA A 633 0.16 -37.20 -14.00
N ALA A 634 0.93 -37.20 -12.90
CA ALA A 634 1.82 -38.31 -12.57
C ALA A 634 1.04 -39.49 -11.92
N ASP A 635 0.06 -39.19 -11.06
CA ASP A 635 -0.75 -40.20 -10.35
C ASP A 635 -1.75 -40.95 -11.26
N ASN A 636 -2.13 -40.41 -12.43
CA ASN A 636 -2.99 -41.07 -13.40
C ASN A 636 -2.25 -41.96 -14.41
N ARG A 637 -0.94 -42.19 -14.27
CA ARG A 637 -0.18 -43.12 -15.09
C ARG A 637 0.20 -44.44 -14.37
N GLU A 638 -0.15 -44.55 -13.09
CA GLU A 638 0.06 -45.76 -12.30
C GLU A 638 -1.26 -46.43 -11.84
N SER A 639 -2.42 -46.10 -12.43
CA SER A 639 -3.68 -46.79 -12.21
C SER A 639 -4.22 -47.42 -13.51
#